data_61fb78f908fb2ab7d842771fe5475ee8
#
_entry.id   61fb78f908fb2ab7d842771fe5475ee8
#
_cell.length_a   1.000
_cell.length_b   1.000
_cell.length_c   1.000
_cell.angle_alpha   90.00
_cell.angle_beta   90.00
_cell.angle_gamma   90.00
#
_symmetry.space_group_name_H-M   'P 1'
#
loop_
_entity.id
_entity.type
_entity.pdbx_description
1 polymer ?
#
loop_
_entity_poly.entity_id
_entity_poly.type
_entity_poly.pdbx_seq_one_letter_code
_entity_poly.pdbx_strand_id
1 'polypeptide(L)'
;MDSPAAFAAGVAIMVGVGVVVGTVNGFFIGYMGISPFMTTLATQAICSGATLAISRNSRVIVTNKAFLWLGATSIKVPLGSTTAKIPVSLLLGAAALIFAYTLIRKSIYGQKLYAVGSNITAATCSGIKSKGVIFSAYVINSVMVCLAAVIWVGRSSAATPVQGQGFEFQVLTAVILGGCSLAGGSGTILGTALGCAIYATIYTGLSMMSASQALIYVIQGVLIIASVYADVRMNMRSVKPAKKAAVQAASGHAENETVFRMVEANQQHVLELRGISKEFPGVKALSDVNMTVERGKVHAIMGENGAGKSTLMKILTGVYTKDAGEILIDGHPVTIKNPNEARRLGISIIYQEMAQVPLMTVAQNIFLGKELKSRVPLLLDRGQMRSESRKLLDNFGLQMDVETLIQDCRVGQQQMVEIAKAISANAWVVVMDEPTGAISEDDTRRLFELIAALKKQNVAIVYISHRMAEIYEIADQITILRDGQHILSEDVANITEKELVRAMVGRELNDIFNRQKADIGDVVLDVKNISREGVLEPISFQVRAGEVLGFSGLIGAGRTEIMRCIFGLDKMTTGEVWLNGQKLTIHKPSDAINAGICMVSEDRRRESIFPMMSVKENIAIPSLSRMSHFGMQDFKEAETCAQKYVDALSVKTPSLEQQLGNLSGGNQQKVCLAKWLAMDPKVLIFDEPTRGIDVGAKAEIHKLIESLAKQGMAIIMISSELPELLGASDRVIVLYEGMKTGEYVVDDSVTQEVLMASASGLTPAE
;
A
#
# COMPACT_ATOMS: atom_id res chain seq x y z
N MET A 1 -8.16 -53.91 17.83
CA MET A 1 -9.63 -53.83 17.85
C MET A 1 -10.12 -53.44 16.45
N ASP A 2 -10.68 -54.39 15.74
CA ASP A 2 -11.14 -54.20 14.33
C ASP A 2 -12.63 -53.75 14.27
N SER A 3 -13.06 -52.90 15.20
CA SER A 3 -14.43 -52.38 15.17
C SER A 3 -14.53 -51.04 14.44
N PRO A 4 -15.60 -50.76 13.68
CA PRO A 4 -15.86 -49.45 13.08
C PRO A 4 -15.89 -48.32 14.11
N ALA A 5 -16.33 -48.64 15.35
CA ALA A 5 -16.34 -47.67 16.44
C ALA A 5 -14.93 -47.26 16.89
N ALA A 6 -13.98 -48.22 16.92
CA ALA A 6 -12.57 -47.88 17.23
C ALA A 6 -11.93 -47.02 16.15
N PHE A 7 -12.28 -47.21 14.87
CA PHE A 7 -11.86 -46.32 13.76
C PHE A 7 -12.43 -44.91 13.92
N ALA A 8 -13.75 -44.83 14.14
CA ALA A 8 -14.39 -43.51 14.32
C ALA A 8 -13.83 -42.74 15.53
N ALA A 9 -13.59 -43.43 16.65
CA ALA A 9 -12.97 -42.86 17.84
C ALA A 9 -11.53 -42.39 17.56
N GLY A 10 -10.73 -43.16 16.82
CA GLY A 10 -9.39 -42.82 16.43
C GLY A 10 -9.35 -41.53 15.55
N VAL A 11 -10.21 -41.46 14.55
CA VAL A 11 -10.33 -40.26 13.69
C VAL A 11 -10.83 -39.06 14.50
N ALA A 12 -11.80 -39.22 15.39
CA ALA A 12 -12.30 -38.16 16.26
C ALA A 12 -11.20 -37.59 17.17
N ILE A 13 -10.38 -38.46 17.77
CA ILE A 13 -9.23 -38.04 18.59
C ILE A 13 -8.23 -37.27 17.76
N MET A 14 -7.87 -37.76 16.57
CA MET A 14 -6.93 -37.07 15.68
C MET A 14 -7.44 -35.67 15.28
N VAL A 15 -8.70 -35.56 14.88
CA VAL A 15 -9.35 -34.28 14.56
C VAL A 15 -9.41 -33.39 15.80
N GLY A 16 -9.72 -33.94 16.97
CA GLY A 16 -9.72 -33.23 18.26
C GLY A 16 -8.33 -32.59 18.57
N VAL A 17 -7.26 -33.36 18.39
CA VAL A 17 -5.88 -32.85 18.54
C VAL A 17 -5.62 -31.72 17.53
N GLY A 18 -6.06 -31.89 16.27
CA GLY A 18 -5.94 -30.86 15.27
C GLY A 18 -6.65 -29.55 15.63
N VAL A 19 -7.89 -29.68 16.17
CA VAL A 19 -8.66 -28.52 16.66
C VAL A 19 -7.91 -27.82 17.81
N VAL A 20 -7.35 -28.56 18.76
CA VAL A 20 -6.61 -28.00 19.90
C VAL A 20 -5.37 -27.29 19.42
N VAL A 21 -4.53 -27.92 18.60
CA VAL A 21 -3.31 -27.31 18.03
C VAL A 21 -3.64 -26.08 17.18
N GLY A 22 -4.66 -26.18 16.32
CA GLY A 22 -5.12 -25.07 15.49
C GLY A 22 -5.65 -23.90 16.31
N THR A 23 -6.37 -24.20 17.41
CA THR A 23 -6.88 -23.19 18.35
C THR A 23 -5.74 -22.46 19.06
N VAL A 24 -4.75 -23.18 19.55
CA VAL A 24 -3.57 -22.61 20.19
C VAL A 24 -2.82 -21.70 19.22
N ASN A 25 -2.45 -22.20 18.04
CA ASN A 25 -1.76 -21.39 17.03
C ASN A 25 -2.61 -20.19 16.58
N GLY A 26 -3.88 -20.40 16.28
CA GLY A 26 -4.79 -19.35 15.84
C GLY A 26 -5.01 -18.27 16.90
N PHE A 27 -5.02 -18.62 18.18
CA PHE A 27 -5.14 -17.67 19.27
C PHE A 27 -3.89 -16.79 19.41
N PHE A 28 -2.71 -17.38 19.51
CA PHE A 28 -1.47 -16.61 19.65
C PHE A 28 -1.18 -15.74 18.42
N ILE A 29 -1.44 -16.24 17.23
CA ILE A 29 -1.18 -15.48 15.99
C ILE A 29 -2.30 -14.46 15.73
N GLY A 30 -3.56 -14.87 15.79
CA GLY A 30 -4.69 -14.02 15.41
C GLY A 30 -5.08 -12.96 16.44
N TYR A 31 -5.01 -13.29 17.73
CA TYR A 31 -5.44 -12.37 18.80
C TYR A 31 -4.28 -11.69 19.50
N MET A 32 -3.17 -12.39 19.72
CA MET A 32 -1.99 -11.81 20.39
C MET A 32 -0.99 -11.19 19.41
N GLY A 33 -1.09 -11.47 18.10
CA GLY A 33 -0.20 -10.88 17.08
C GLY A 33 1.24 -11.43 17.10
N ILE A 34 1.47 -12.60 17.71
CA ILE A 34 2.80 -13.23 17.74
C ILE A 34 3.14 -13.74 16.34
N SER A 35 4.43 -13.67 15.98
CA SER A 35 4.92 -14.13 14.68
C SER A 35 4.46 -15.55 14.36
N PRO A 36 3.84 -15.80 13.18
CA PRO A 36 3.37 -17.12 12.78
C PRO A 36 4.46 -18.18 12.82
N PHE A 37 5.65 -17.84 12.31
CA PHE A 37 6.78 -18.75 12.25
C PHE A 37 7.22 -19.22 13.65
N MET A 38 7.38 -18.28 14.59
CA MET A 38 7.81 -18.61 15.96
C MET A 38 6.76 -19.43 16.72
N THR A 39 5.47 -19.07 16.58
CA THR A 39 4.40 -19.78 17.24
C THR A 39 4.28 -21.23 16.76
N THR A 40 4.30 -21.44 15.44
CA THR A 40 4.18 -22.78 14.86
C THR A 40 5.40 -23.66 15.15
N LEU A 41 6.61 -23.08 15.15
CA LEU A 41 7.83 -23.80 15.53
C LEU A 41 7.80 -24.24 17.00
N ALA A 42 7.37 -23.37 17.90
CA ALA A 42 7.23 -23.70 19.32
C ALA A 42 6.18 -24.82 19.53
N THR A 43 5.03 -24.72 18.85
CA THR A 43 3.99 -25.75 18.91
C THR A 43 4.49 -27.08 18.34
N GLN A 44 5.26 -27.07 17.26
CA GLN A 44 5.89 -28.27 16.69
C GLN A 44 6.81 -28.94 17.70
N ALA A 45 7.65 -28.18 18.40
CA ALA A 45 8.55 -28.72 19.44
C ALA A 45 7.75 -29.35 20.59
N ILE A 46 6.67 -28.70 21.06
CA ILE A 46 5.80 -29.21 22.10
C ILE A 46 5.13 -30.53 21.65
N CYS A 47 4.56 -30.56 20.46
CA CYS A 47 3.89 -31.76 19.91
C CYS A 47 4.87 -32.92 19.73
N SER A 48 6.09 -32.61 19.23
CA SER A 48 7.16 -33.62 19.06
C SER A 48 7.57 -34.22 20.41
N GLY A 49 7.79 -33.37 21.43
CA GLY A 49 8.10 -33.82 22.79
C GLY A 49 6.99 -34.67 23.41
N ALA A 50 5.72 -34.24 23.26
CA ALA A 50 4.55 -35.00 23.74
C ALA A 50 4.45 -36.36 23.02
N THR A 51 4.66 -36.41 21.72
CA THR A 51 4.61 -37.64 20.93
C THR A 51 5.70 -38.64 21.39
N LEU A 52 6.93 -38.17 21.62
CA LEU A 52 8.02 -39.00 22.15
C LEU A 52 7.69 -39.55 23.55
N ALA A 53 7.14 -38.72 24.42
CA ALA A 53 6.77 -39.11 25.78
C ALA A 53 5.64 -40.17 25.78
N ILE A 54 4.57 -39.96 25.00
CA ILE A 54 3.42 -40.88 24.93
C ILE A 54 3.78 -42.22 24.29
N SER A 55 4.57 -42.18 23.18
CA SER A 55 4.96 -43.40 22.45
C SER A 55 6.12 -44.14 23.07
N ARG A 56 6.79 -43.56 24.10
CA ARG A 56 8.04 -44.08 24.66
C ARG A 56 9.07 -44.37 23.57
N ASN A 57 9.13 -43.52 22.57
CA ASN A 57 9.99 -43.62 21.40
C ASN A 57 9.83 -44.93 20.61
N SER A 58 8.69 -45.57 20.67
CA SER A 58 8.43 -46.83 20.00
C SER A 58 7.48 -46.68 18.81
N ARG A 59 7.62 -47.55 17.83
CA ARG A 59 6.75 -47.66 16.67
C ARG A 59 5.43 -48.34 17.10
N VAL A 60 4.30 -47.74 16.76
CA VAL A 60 2.97 -48.29 16.97
C VAL A 60 2.45 -48.85 15.65
N ILE A 61 2.17 -50.16 15.63
CA ILE A 61 1.62 -50.83 14.45
C ILE A 61 0.10 -50.66 14.44
N VAL A 62 -0.44 -50.26 13.29
CA VAL A 62 -1.88 -50.08 13.09
C VAL A 62 -2.45 -51.27 12.37
N THR A 63 -3.31 -52.00 13.06
CA THR A 63 -3.94 -53.24 12.57
C THR A 63 -5.37 -53.05 12.11
N ASN A 64 -6.01 -51.90 12.42
CA ASN A 64 -7.41 -51.66 12.09
C ASN A 64 -7.61 -51.60 10.57
N LYS A 65 -8.45 -52.46 10.03
CA LYS A 65 -8.71 -52.64 8.60
C LYS A 65 -9.25 -51.37 7.93
N ALA A 66 -10.01 -50.53 8.62
CA ALA A 66 -10.55 -49.29 8.06
C ALA A 66 -9.45 -48.24 7.78
N PHE A 67 -8.46 -48.07 8.68
CA PHE A 67 -7.29 -47.23 8.42
C PHE A 67 -6.48 -47.76 7.25
N LEU A 68 -6.22 -49.07 7.21
CA LEU A 68 -5.48 -49.68 6.11
C LEU A 68 -6.21 -49.55 4.78
N TRP A 69 -7.54 -49.66 4.80
CA TRP A 69 -8.36 -49.52 3.60
C TRP A 69 -8.24 -48.09 3.01
N LEU A 70 -8.27 -47.05 3.82
CA LEU A 70 -8.13 -45.66 3.38
C LEU A 70 -6.74 -45.35 2.76
N GLY A 71 -5.68 -45.91 3.31
CA GLY A 71 -4.31 -45.60 2.89
C GLY A 71 -3.74 -46.54 1.82
N ALA A 72 -4.00 -47.83 1.88
CA ALA A 72 -3.34 -48.85 1.07
C ALA A 72 -4.22 -49.49 -0.02
N THR A 73 -5.55 -49.36 0.06
CA THR A 73 -6.44 -50.02 -0.92
C THR A 73 -6.54 -49.27 -2.21
N SER A 74 -6.60 -50.03 -3.33
CA SER A 74 -6.81 -49.49 -4.68
C SER A 74 -8.09 -50.10 -5.27
N ILE A 75 -8.89 -49.23 -5.91
CA ILE A 75 -10.10 -49.66 -6.65
C ILE A 75 -9.62 -50.09 -8.05
N LYS A 76 -10.03 -51.27 -8.47
CA LYS A 76 -9.75 -51.81 -9.79
C LYS A 76 -10.79 -51.31 -10.79
N VAL A 77 -10.37 -50.53 -11.78
CA VAL A 77 -11.25 -50.04 -12.87
C VAL A 77 -10.85 -50.77 -14.15
N PRO A 78 -11.73 -51.53 -14.79
CA PRO A 78 -11.43 -52.16 -16.04
C PRO A 78 -11.38 -51.12 -17.17
N LEU A 79 -10.22 -51.02 -17.86
CA LEU A 79 -10.00 -50.15 -19.01
C LEU A 79 -9.69 -51.07 -20.22
N GLY A 80 -10.69 -51.55 -20.89
CA GLY A 80 -10.55 -52.51 -22.00
C GLY A 80 -9.83 -53.79 -21.59
N SER A 81 -8.65 -54.07 -22.17
CA SER A 81 -7.85 -55.28 -21.87
C SER A 81 -6.93 -55.10 -20.62
N THR A 82 -6.89 -53.93 -19.99
CA THR A 82 -6.06 -53.66 -18.80
C THR A 82 -6.89 -53.19 -17.61
N THR A 83 -6.47 -53.50 -16.40
CA THR A 83 -7.08 -53.00 -15.17
C THR A 83 -6.25 -51.90 -14.54
N ALA A 84 -6.77 -50.67 -14.51
CA ALA A 84 -6.16 -49.58 -13.78
C ALA A 84 -6.45 -49.74 -12.28
N LYS A 85 -5.42 -49.56 -11.44
CA LYS A 85 -5.54 -49.54 -9.97
C LYS A 85 -5.52 -48.10 -9.49
N ILE A 86 -6.66 -47.56 -9.07
CA ILE A 86 -6.77 -46.19 -8.53
C ILE A 86 -6.72 -46.28 -7.00
N PRO A 87 -5.67 -45.70 -6.34
CA PRO A 87 -5.62 -45.70 -4.87
C PRO A 87 -6.77 -44.88 -4.26
N VAL A 88 -7.38 -45.38 -3.19
CA VAL A 88 -8.43 -44.65 -2.46
C VAL A 88 -7.91 -43.30 -1.94
N SER A 89 -6.66 -43.26 -1.51
CA SER A 89 -5.98 -42.01 -1.07
C SER A 89 -5.96 -40.92 -2.16
N LEU A 90 -5.87 -41.27 -3.45
CA LEU A 90 -5.95 -40.32 -4.56
C LEU A 90 -7.35 -39.69 -4.68
N LEU A 91 -8.39 -40.49 -4.50
CA LEU A 91 -9.78 -39.98 -4.53
C LEU A 91 -10.07 -39.05 -3.33
N LEU A 92 -9.56 -39.40 -2.15
CA LEU A 92 -9.65 -38.53 -0.97
C LEU A 92 -8.88 -37.23 -1.15
N GLY A 93 -7.69 -37.29 -1.75
CA GLY A 93 -6.91 -36.12 -2.10
C GLY A 93 -7.64 -35.21 -3.10
N ALA A 94 -8.26 -35.80 -4.15
CA ALA A 94 -9.07 -35.07 -5.11
C ALA A 94 -10.31 -34.42 -4.44
N ALA A 95 -10.99 -35.14 -3.56
CA ALA A 95 -12.12 -34.59 -2.80
C ALA A 95 -11.68 -33.42 -1.88
N ALA A 96 -10.53 -33.52 -1.23
CA ALA A 96 -9.96 -32.44 -0.41
C ALA A 96 -9.60 -31.23 -1.27
N LEU A 97 -9.04 -31.41 -2.46
CA LEU A 97 -8.75 -30.31 -3.41
C LEU A 97 -10.04 -29.62 -3.89
N ILE A 98 -11.08 -30.39 -4.23
CA ILE A 98 -12.40 -29.84 -4.62
C ILE A 98 -13.00 -29.05 -3.45
N PHE A 99 -12.94 -29.59 -2.25
CA PHE A 99 -13.39 -28.88 -1.04
C PHE A 99 -12.62 -27.59 -0.81
N ALA A 100 -11.30 -27.63 -0.85
CA ALA A 100 -10.46 -26.45 -0.70
C ALA A 100 -10.71 -25.42 -1.82
N TYR A 101 -10.89 -25.86 -3.06
CA TYR A 101 -11.21 -24.98 -4.19
C TYR A 101 -12.57 -24.28 -3.98
N THR A 102 -13.59 -25.01 -3.58
CA THR A 102 -14.92 -24.42 -3.31
C THR A 102 -14.89 -23.48 -2.11
N LEU A 103 -14.20 -23.85 -1.03
CA LEU A 103 -14.06 -23.02 0.16
C LEU A 103 -13.30 -21.72 -0.12
N ILE A 104 -12.20 -21.77 -0.84
CA ILE A 104 -11.33 -20.60 -1.05
C ILE A 104 -11.80 -19.75 -2.22
N ARG A 105 -12.22 -20.37 -3.36
CA ARG A 105 -12.57 -19.62 -4.57
C ARG A 105 -14.04 -19.20 -4.64
N LYS A 106 -14.95 -20.00 -4.10
CA LYS A 106 -16.39 -19.79 -4.28
C LYS A 106 -17.12 -19.27 -3.03
N SER A 107 -16.50 -19.32 -1.85
CA SER A 107 -17.15 -18.85 -0.63
C SER A 107 -16.73 -17.44 -0.24
N ILE A 108 -17.60 -16.79 0.56
CA ILE A 108 -17.29 -15.50 1.22
C ILE A 108 -16.07 -15.64 2.14
N TYR A 109 -15.91 -16.82 2.77
CA TYR A 109 -14.78 -17.09 3.66
C TYR A 109 -13.44 -16.94 2.91
N GLY A 110 -13.35 -17.50 1.71
CA GLY A 110 -12.17 -17.38 0.86
C GLY A 110 -11.84 -15.94 0.49
N GLN A 111 -12.86 -15.15 0.11
CA GLN A 111 -12.66 -13.71 -0.20
C GLN A 111 -12.16 -12.93 1.03
N LYS A 112 -12.73 -13.20 2.21
CA LYS A 112 -12.23 -12.61 3.46
C LYS A 112 -10.80 -13.03 3.77
N LEU A 113 -10.43 -14.28 3.47
CA LEU A 113 -9.08 -14.79 3.67
C LEU A 113 -8.06 -14.06 2.75
N TYR A 114 -8.38 -13.89 1.47
CA TYR A 114 -7.54 -13.11 0.55
C TYR A 114 -7.42 -11.63 0.96
N ALA A 115 -8.52 -11.01 1.36
CA ALA A 115 -8.53 -9.62 1.82
C ALA A 115 -7.63 -9.43 3.06
N VAL A 116 -7.78 -10.28 4.08
CA VAL A 116 -6.94 -10.23 5.30
C VAL A 116 -5.48 -10.50 4.98
N GLY A 117 -5.19 -11.44 4.08
CA GLY A 117 -3.83 -11.73 3.63
C GLY A 117 -3.19 -10.59 2.81
N SER A 118 -3.98 -9.83 2.06
CA SER A 118 -3.51 -8.70 1.24
C SER A 118 -3.31 -7.45 2.07
N ASN A 119 -4.27 -7.09 2.94
CA ASN A 119 -4.20 -5.90 3.79
C ASN A 119 -5.13 -6.05 5.00
N ILE A 120 -4.55 -6.37 6.15
CA ILE A 120 -5.30 -6.63 7.39
C ILE A 120 -6.03 -5.40 7.91
N THR A 121 -5.43 -4.21 7.77
CA THR A 121 -6.02 -2.93 8.20
C THR A 121 -7.22 -2.58 7.34
N ALA A 122 -7.06 -2.60 6.00
CA ALA A 122 -8.16 -2.35 5.07
C ALA A 122 -9.31 -3.37 5.23
N ALA A 123 -8.99 -4.64 5.53
CA ALA A 123 -10.00 -5.65 5.82
C ALA A 123 -10.81 -5.30 7.08
N THR A 124 -10.14 -4.83 8.14
CA THR A 124 -10.80 -4.42 9.39
C THR A 124 -11.66 -3.17 9.16
N CYS A 125 -11.16 -2.17 8.46
CA CYS A 125 -11.92 -0.97 8.06
C CYS A 125 -13.12 -1.32 7.17
N SER A 126 -13.02 -2.38 6.37
CA SER A 126 -14.12 -2.90 5.55
C SER A 126 -15.09 -3.81 6.31
N GLY A 127 -15.03 -3.84 7.65
CA GLY A 127 -15.95 -4.60 8.50
C GLY A 127 -15.63 -6.08 8.67
N ILE A 128 -14.49 -6.57 8.16
CA ILE A 128 -14.09 -7.97 8.31
C ILE A 128 -13.48 -8.19 9.70
N LYS A 129 -13.91 -9.26 10.39
CA LYS A 129 -13.32 -9.68 11.68
C LYS A 129 -11.97 -10.37 11.43
N SER A 130 -10.94 -9.60 11.09
CA SER A 130 -9.62 -10.08 10.64
C SER A 130 -9.00 -11.09 11.60
N LYS A 131 -9.03 -10.83 12.92
CA LYS A 131 -8.54 -11.77 13.96
C LYS A 131 -9.23 -13.13 13.91
N GLY A 132 -10.55 -13.13 13.72
CA GLY A 132 -11.34 -14.38 13.64
C GLY A 132 -11.07 -15.16 12.35
N VAL A 133 -10.81 -14.47 11.23
CA VAL A 133 -10.44 -15.11 9.96
C VAL A 133 -9.09 -15.80 10.09
N ILE A 134 -8.08 -15.13 10.67
CA ILE A 134 -6.76 -15.72 10.93
C ILE A 134 -6.91 -16.94 11.84
N PHE A 135 -7.60 -16.81 12.96
CA PHE A 135 -7.85 -17.90 13.91
C PHE A 135 -8.45 -19.14 13.21
N SER A 136 -9.53 -18.93 12.47
CA SER A 136 -10.23 -20.02 11.77
C SER A 136 -9.38 -20.68 10.68
N ALA A 137 -8.50 -19.92 10.00
CA ALA A 137 -7.59 -20.46 9.01
C ALA A 137 -6.61 -21.48 9.61
N TYR A 138 -6.06 -21.20 10.81
CA TYR A 138 -5.18 -22.13 11.51
C TYR A 138 -5.94 -23.38 12.00
N VAL A 139 -7.17 -23.23 12.48
CA VAL A 139 -8.00 -24.38 12.90
C VAL A 139 -8.31 -25.28 11.70
N ILE A 140 -8.77 -24.70 10.58
CA ILE A 140 -9.08 -25.47 9.36
C ILE A 140 -7.84 -26.18 8.83
N ASN A 141 -6.70 -25.47 8.77
CA ASN A 141 -5.44 -26.06 8.33
C ASN A 141 -5.04 -27.26 9.19
N SER A 142 -5.09 -27.13 10.52
CA SER A 142 -4.70 -28.19 11.44
C SER A 142 -5.63 -29.41 11.34
N VAL A 143 -6.92 -29.21 11.12
CA VAL A 143 -7.88 -30.31 10.87
C VAL A 143 -7.54 -31.03 9.55
N MET A 144 -7.22 -30.29 8.47
CA MET A 144 -6.83 -30.87 7.19
C MET A 144 -5.52 -31.66 7.30
N VAL A 145 -4.56 -31.20 8.09
CA VAL A 145 -3.32 -31.95 8.40
C VAL A 145 -3.62 -33.25 9.10
N CYS A 146 -4.55 -33.27 10.07
CA CYS A 146 -4.96 -34.50 10.76
C CYS A 146 -5.64 -35.50 9.82
N LEU A 147 -6.47 -35.03 8.88
CA LEU A 147 -7.07 -35.91 7.87
C LEU A 147 -5.99 -36.50 6.93
N ALA A 148 -4.96 -35.70 6.55
CA ALA A 148 -3.83 -36.21 5.80
C ALA A 148 -3.03 -37.25 6.59
N ALA A 149 -2.86 -37.07 7.91
CA ALA A 149 -2.21 -38.03 8.79
C ALA A 149 -2.94 -39.38 8.88
N VAL A 150 -4.29 -39.39 8.83
CA VAL A 150 -5.09 -40.64 8.75
C VAL A 150 -4.70 -41.46 7.52
N ILE A 151 -4.59 -40.80 6.37
CA ILE A 151 -4.18 -41.45 5.10
C ILE A 151 -2.73 -41.96 5.18
N TRP A 152 -1.86 -41.15 5.75
CA TRP A 152 -0.43 -41.49 5.87
C TRP A 152 -0.22 -42.73 6.77
N VAL A 153 -0.83 -42.75 7.96
CA VAL A 153 -0.79 -43.89 8.90
C VAL A 153 -1.37 -45.12 8.26
N GLY A 154 -2.48 -45.00 7.53
CA GLY A 154 -3.07 -46.13 6.79
C GLY A 154 -2.13 -46.69 5.72
N ARG A 155 -1.37 -45.84 5.03
CA ARG A 155 -0.39 -46.24 3.99
C ARG A 155 0.85 -46.91 4.57
N SER A 156 1.38 -46.38 5.68
CA SER A 156 2.60 -46.90 6.34
C SER A 156 2.32 -48.09 7.25
N SER A 157 1.02 -48.39 7.56
CA SER A 157 0.56 -49.41 8.53
C SER A 157 1.20 -49.25 9.92
N ALA A 158 1.75 -48.08 10.21
CA ALA A 158 2.40 -47.77 11.47
C ALA A 158 2.49 -46.27 11.71
N ALA A 159 2.59 -45.87 12.96
CA ALA A 159 2.93 -44.53 13.41
C ALA A 159 4.27 -44.54 14.15
N THR A 160 5.18 -43.65 13.80
CA THR A 160 6.46 -43.47 14.50
C THR A 160 6.58 -42.04 15.01
N PRO A 161 7.26 -41.80 16.15
CA PRO A 161 7.36 -40.47 16.75
C PRO A 161 8.03 -39.40 15.85
N VAL A 162 8.89 -39.84 14.96
CA VAL A 162 9.63 -38.96 14.02
C VAL A 162 8.98 -38.86 12.64
N GLN A 163 7.80 -39.50 12.46
CA GLN A 163 7.09 -39.49 11.18
C GLN A 163 6.59 -38.10 10.85
N GLY A 164 6.95 -37.59 9.67
CA GLY A 164 6.56 -36.26 9.22
C GLY A 164 7.55 -35.14 9.55
N GLN A 165 8.65 -35.41 10.24
CA GLN A 165 9.69 -34.40 10.43
C GLN A 165 10.29 -33.96 9.08
N GLY A 166 10.39 -32.62 8.86
CA GLY A 166 10.85 -32.02 7.60
C GLY A 166 9.80 -32.01 6.48
N PHE A 167 8.61 -32.58 6.70
CA PHE A 167 7.54 -32.58 5.69
C PHE A 167 6.98 -31.17 5.44
N GLU A 168 7.06 -30.29 6.43
CA GLU A 168 6.72 -28.86 6.33
C GLU A 168 7.49 -28.17 5.21
N PHE A 169 8.79 -28.48 5.05
CA PHE A 169 9.59 -27.93 3.96
C PHE A 169 9.19 -28.42 2.57
N GLN A 170 8.72 -29.67 2.48
CA GLN A 170 8.20 -30.25 1.24
C GLN A 170 6.91 -29.55 0.82
N VAL A 171 5.99 -29.37 1.78
CA VAL A 171 4.71 -28.67 1.54
C VAL A 171 4.96 -27.22 1.17
N LEU A 172 5.85 -26.52 1.91
CA LEU A 172 6.20 -25.13 1.63
C LEU A 172 6.77 -24.97 0.21
N THR A 173 7.70 -25.85 -0.18
CA THR A 173 8.27 -25.87 -1.53
C THR A 173 7.20 -26.04 -2.60
N ALA A 174 6.29 -27.01 -2.41
CA ALA A 174 5.22 -27.29 -3.35
C ALA A 174 4.24 -26.10 -3.50
N VAL A 175 3.89 -25.45 -2.39
CA VAL A 175 2.97 -24.30 -2.36
C VAL A 175 3.58 -23.09 -3.05
N ILE A 176 4.86 -22.78 -2.78
CA ILE A 176 5.56 -21.66 -3.42
C ILE A 176 5.77 -21.93 -4.91
N LEU A 177 6.18 -23.15 -5.28
CA LEU A 177 6.33 -23.57 -6.67
C LEU A 177 4.99 -23.47 -7.43
N GLY A 178 3.87 -23.67 -6.72
CA GLY A 178 2.51 -23.48 -7.21
C GLY A 178 2.07 -22.02 -7.35
N GLY A 179 2.94 -21.04 -7.02
CA GLY A 179 2.67 -19.60 -7.18
C GLY A 179 1.89 -18.96 -6.04
N CYS A 180 1.89 -19.55 -4.84
CA CYS A 180 1.39 -18.88 -3.64
C CYS A 180 2.46 -17.97 -3.06
N SER A 181 2.12 -16.69 -2.81
CA SER A 181 3.05 -15.72 -2.24
C SER A 181 3.26 -15.94 -0.74
N LEU A 182 4.51 -15.87 -0.28
CA LEU A 182 4.86 -15.88 1.14
C LEU A 182 4.38 -14.63 1.88
N ALA A 183 4.23 -13.51 1.17
CA ALA A 183 3.69 -12.27 1.75
C ALA A 183 2.18 -12.34 2.05
N GLY A 184 1.48 -13.35 1.54
CA GLY A 184 0.03 -13.52 1.67
C GLY A 184 -0.77 -12.82 0.57
N GLY A 185 -2.09 -12.97 0.64
CA GLY A 185 -3.05 -12.27 -0.24
C GLY A 185 -3.13 -12.75 -1.69
N SER A 186 -2.27 -13.67 -2.12
CA SER A 186 -2.29 -14.20 -3.50
C SER A 186 -1.91 -15.68 -3.54
N GLY A 187 -2.48 -16.40 -4.51
CA GLY A 187 -2.27 -17.82 -4.73
C GLY A 187 -3.51 -18.51 -5.28
N THR A 188 -3.35 -19.73 -5.83
CA THR A 188 -4.48 -20.52 -6.35
C THR A 188 -4.36 -21.99 -5.94
N ILE A 189 -5.50 -22.62 -5.67
CA ILE A 189 -5.54 -24.06 -5.32
C ILE A 189 -5.05 -24.93 -6.48
N LEU A 190 -5.38 -24.54 -7.72
CA LEU A 190 -4.89 -25.28 -8.90
C LEU A 190 -3.38 -25.15 -9.05
N GLY A 191 -2.82 -23.94 -8.81
CA GLY A 191 -1.38 -23.74 -8.78
C GLY A 191 -0.72 -24.60 -7.72
N THR A 192 -1.25 -24.61 -6.49
CA THR A 192 -0.76 -25.47 -5.41
C THR A 192 -0.79 -26.96 -5.79
N ALA A 193 -1.88 -27.44 -6.41
CA ALA A 193 -1.98 -28.83 -6.89
C ALA A 193 -0.91 -29.18 -7.93
N LEU A 194 -0.66 -28.27 -8.87
CA LEU A 194 0.42 -28.41 -9.86
C LEU A 194 1.81 -28.40 -9.20
N GLY A 195 2.03 -27.51 -8.23
CA GLY A 195 3.27 -27.46 -7.46
C GLY A 195 3.52 -28.76 -6.68
N CYS A 196 2.47 -29.33 -6.07
CA CYS A 196 2.54 -30.64 -5.42
C CYS A 196 2.88 -31.76 -6.41
N ALA A 197 2.28 -31.75 -7.63
CA ALA A 197 2.57 -32.74 -8.65
C ALA A 197 4.00 -32.64 -9.15
N ILE A 198 4.51 -31.44 -9.41
CA ILE A 198 5.90 -31.20 -9.82
C ILE A 198 6.87 -31.67 -8.74
N TYR A 199 6.64 -31.27 -7.49
CA TYR A 199 7.50 -31.69 -6.38
C TYR A 199 7.51 -33.20 -6.20
N ALA A 200 6.33 -33.85 -6.23
CA ALA A 200 6.21 -35.29 -6.11
C ALA A 200 6.90 -36.04 -7.24
N THR A 201 6.84 -35.51 -8.48
CA THR A 201 7.54 -36.09 -9.65
C THR A 201 9.06 -36.01 -9.47
N ILE A 202 9.59 -34.86 -9.04
CA ILE A 202 11.02 -34.69 -8.75
C ILE A 202 11.47 -35.67 -7.66
N TYR A 203 10.73 -35.71 -6.54
CA TYR A 203 11.04 -36.60 -5.41
C TYR A 203 11.04 -38.08 -5.82
N THR A 204 10.00 -38.51 -6.55
CA THR A 204 9.86 -39.88 -7.02
C THR A 204 10.97 -40.24 -8.04
N GLY A 205 11.29 -39.32 -8.96
CA GLY A 205 12.38 -39.51 -9.93
C GLY A 205 13.74 -39.71 -9.24
N LEU A 206 14.07 -38.87 -8.26
CA LEU A 206 15.30 -39.02 -7.46
C LEU A 206 15.33 -40.34 -6.67
N SER A 207 14.20 -40.72 -6.09
CA SER A 207 14.08 -42.02 -5.41
C SER A 207 14.29 -43.20 -6.36
N MET A 208 13.75 -43.15 -7.58
CA MET A 208 13.94 -44.17 -8.60
C MET A 208 15.39 -44.27 -9.09
N MET A 209 16.10 -43.15 -9.10
CA MET A 209 17.54 -43.10 -9.41
C MET A 209 18.42 -43.57 -8.23
N SER A 210 17.80 -44.07 -7.17
CA SER A 210 18.51 -44.49 -5.92
C SER A 210 19.37 -43.38 -5.31
N ALA A 211 18.96 -42.11 -5.47
CA ALA A 211 19.64 -40.97 -4.89
C ALA A 211 19.68 -41.10 -3.35
N SER A 212 20.81 -40.74 -2.75
CA SER A 212 20.94 -40.75 -1.30
C SER A 212 19.97 -39.75 -0.64
N GLN A 213 19.48 -40.03 0.55
CA GLN A 213 18.62 -39.12 1.30
C GLN A 213 19.28 -37.74 1.49
N ALA A 214 20.58 -37.70 1.65
CA ALA A 214 21.35 -36.47 1.77
C ALA A 214 21.24 -35.61 0.48
N LEU A 215 21.37 -36.23 -0.70
CA LEU A 215 21.24 -35.54 -1.98
C LEU A 215 19.79 -35.00 -2.19
N ILE A 216 18.79 -35.77 -1.77
CA ILE A 216 17.37 -35.34 -1.82
C ILE A 216 17.17 -34.07 -0.97
N TYR A 217 17.73 -33.99 0.24
CA TYR A 217 17.67 -32.78 1.08
C TYR A 217 18.38 -31.58 0.47
N VAL A 218 19.57 -31.78 -0.16
CA VAL A 218 20.27 -30.71 -0.86
C VAL A 218 19.42 -30.15 -2.02
N ILE A 219 18.86 -31.04 -2.85
CA ILE A 219 18.01 -30.64 -3.97
C ILE A 219 16.75 -29.93 -3.49
N GLN A 220 16.15 -30.41 -2.40
CA GLN A 220 15.01 -29.75 -1.76
C GLN A 220 15.34 -28.32 -1.32
N GLY A 221 16.50 -28.11 -0.67
CA GLY A 221 16.96 -26.78 -0.29
C GLY A 221 17.17 -25.85 -1.48
N VAL A 222 17.79 -26.36 -2.55
CA VAL A 222 17.96 -25.61 -3.80
C VAL A 222 16.60 -25.23 -4.43
N LEU A 223 15.64 -26.16 -4.44
CA LEU A 223 14.29 -25.89 -4.95
C LEU A 223 13.55 -24.82 -4.15
N ILE A 224 13.69 -24.82 -2.81
CA ILE A 224 13.12 -23.77 -1.96
C ILE A 224 13.71 -22.41 -2.35
N ILE A 225 15.05 -22.30 -2.40
CA ILE A 225 15.72 -21.04 -2.76
C ILE A 225 15.31 -20.58 -4.16
N ALA A 226 15.30 -21.48 -5.13
CA ALA A 226 14.89 -21.16 -6.51
C ALA A 226 13.44 -20.69 -6.59
N SER A 227 12.53 -21.35 -5.86
CA SER A 227 11.09 -20.98 -5.84
C SER A 227 10.87 -19.63 -5.16
N VAL A 228 11.51 -19.37 -4.01
CA VAL A 228 11.44 -18.07 -3.33
C VAL A 228 12.07 -16.97 -4.19
N TYR A 229 13.21 -17.24 -4.84
CA TYR A 229 13.81 -16.28 -5.77
C TYR A 229 12.90 -15.97 -6.95
N ALA A 230 12.22 -16.99 -7.50
CA ALA A 230 11.25 -16.81 -8.57
C ALA A 230 10.04 -15.97 -8.11
N ASP A 231 9.48 -16.23 -6.92
CA ASP A 231 8.38 -15.43 -6.34
C ASP A 231 8.78 -13.96 -6.16
N VAL A 232 9.91 -13.70 -5.51
CA VAL A 232 10.44 -12.34 -5.33
C VAL A 232 10.68 -11.65 -6.68
N ARG A 233 11.23 -12.37 -7.67
CA ARG A 233 11.51 -11.80 -8.99
C ARG A 233 10.26 -11.58 -9.83
N MET A 234 9.24 -12.41 -9.70
CA MET A 234 7.93 -12.23 -10.35
C MET A 234 7.20 -11.03 -9.76
N ASN A 235 7.20 -10.89 -8.44
CA ASN A 235 6.64 -9.74 -7.74
C ASN A 235 7.41 -8.44 -8.06
N MET A 236 8.73 -8.51 -8.27
CA MET A 236 9.52 -7.37 -8.77
C MET A 236 9.37 -7.12 -10.27
N ARG A 237 8.92 -8.09 -11.08
CA ARG A 237 8.71 -7.93 -12.54
C ARG A 237 7.48 -7.11 -12.89
N SER A 238 6.50 -7.01 -12.01
CA SER A 238 5.38 -6.07 -12.18
C SER A 238 5.84 -4.60 -12.19
N VAL A 239 7.13 -4.33 -11.88
CA VAL A 239 7.77 -3.01 -11.82
C VAL A 239 8.91 -2.85 -12.85
N LYS A 240 9.17 -3.80 -13.77
CA LYS A 240 10.32 -3.71 -14.70
C LYS A 240 9.93 -3.30 -16.10
N PRO A 241 10.62 -2.27 -16.67
CA PRO A 241 10.55 -1.97 -18.10
C PRO A 241 11.28 -3.04 -18.94
N ALA A 242 10.78 -3.23 -20.15
CA ALA A 242 11.24 -4.25 -21.09
C ALA A 242 12.73 -4.14 -21.45
N LYS A 243 13.42 -5.29 -21.48
CA LYS A 243 14.79 -5.43 -21.99
C LYS A 243 14.86 -5.16 -23.50
N LYS A 244 15.27 -3.96 -23.89
CA LYS A 244 15.82 -3.66 -25.23
C LYS A 244 16.95 -2.62 -25.14
N ALA A 245 17.99 -2.87 -24.38
CA ALA A 245 19.11 -1.91 -24.26
C ALA A 245 20.47 -2.59 -24.05
N ALA A 246 20.72 -3.76 -24.66
CA ALA A 246 22.00 -4.43 -24.50
C ALA A 246 23.03 -4.15 -25.61
N VAL A 247 22.65 -3.41 -26.69
CA VAL A 247 23.54 -3.19 -27.85
C VAL A 247 24.14 -1.77 -27.90
N GLN A 248 23.57 -0.78 -27.20
CA GLN A 248 24.13 0.60 -27.14
C GLN A 248 25.07 0.84 -25.96
N ALA A 249 25.45 -0.19 -25.21
CA ALA A 249 26.19 -0.03 -23.95
C ALA A 249 27.68 0.29 -24.10
N ALA A 250 28.27 0.13 -25.29
CA ALA A 250 29.70 0.33 -25.46
C ALA A 250 30.12 1.76 -25.87
N SER A 251 29.25 2.51 -26.56
CA SER A 251 29.56 3.89 -27.00
C SER A 251 29.34 4.96 -25.91
N GLY A 252 28.36 4.76 -25.03
CA GLY A 252 28.01 5.77 -24.03
C GLY A 252 28.98 5.91 -22.83
N HIS A 253 29.92 4.98 -22.64
CA HIS A 253 30.88 5.10 -21.52
C HIS A 253 32.01 6.10 -21.81
N ALA A 254 32.46 6.17 -23.07
CA ALA A 254 33.50 7.11 -23.48
C ALA A 254 32.99 8.57 -23.54
N GLU A 255 31.74 8.77 -23.99
CA GLU A 255 31.09 10.09 -24.03
C GLU A 255 30.88 10.67 -22.63
N ASN A 256 30.35 9.87 -21.70
CA ASN A 256 30.14 10.32 -20.34
C ASN A 256 31.45 10.62 -19.58
N GLU A 257 32.53 9.92 -19.87
CA GLU A 257 33.83 10.12 -19.19
C GLU A 257 34.47 11.47 -19.52
N THR A 258 34.27 11.96 -20.74
CA THR A 258 34.67 13.29 -21.14
C THR A 258 33.84 14.37 -20.45
N VAL A 259 32.52 14.16 -20.37
CA VAL A 259 31.60 15.09 -19.68
C VAL A 259 31.82 15.09 -18.17
N PHE A 260 32.15 13.94 -17.55
CA PHE A 260 32.50 13.89 -16.12
C PHE A 260 33.71 14.79 -15.79
N ARG A 261 34.76 14.82 -16.64
CA ARG A 261 35.91 15.68 -16.46
C ARG A 261 35.56 17.15 -16.69
N MET A 262 34.66 17.46 -17.63
CA MET A 262 34.20 18.84 -17.91
C MET A 262 33.34 19.38 -16.78
N VAL A 263 32.43 18.55 -16.19
CA VAL A 263 31.60 18.94 -15.05
C VAL A 263 32.45 19.23 -13.81
N GLU A 264 33.58 18.54 -13.63
CA GLU A 264 34.53 18.80 -12.54
C GLU A 264 35.33 20.13 -12.77
N ALA A 265 35.52 20.53 -14.02
CA ALA A 265 36.40 21.65 -14.39
C ALA A 265 35.66 22.99 -14.60
N ASN A 266 34.38 22.99 -14.92
CA ASN A 266 33.60 24.16 -15.28
C ASN A 266 32.59 24.57 -14.22
N GLN A 267 32.41 25.86 -13.95
CA GLN A 267 31.47 26.36 -12.92
C GLN A 267 30.13 26.85 -13.48
N GLN A 268 29.95 26.93 -14.80
CA GLN A 268 28.70 27.36 -15.45
C GLN A 268 28.12 26.17 -16.23
N HIS A 269 27.07 25.52 -15.70
CA HIS A 269 26.45 24.39 -16.38
C HIS A 269 25.00 24.70 -16.71
N VAL A 270 24.57 24.24 -17.89
CA VAL A 270 23.18 24.24 -18.34
C VAL A 270 22.78 22.79 -18.63
N LEU A 271 21.71 22.31 -18.02
CA LEU A 271 21.12 21.02 -18.31
C LEU A 271 19.94 21.21 -19.28
N GLU A 272 20.01 20.58 -20.43
CA GLU A 272 18.97 20.65 -21.43
C GLU A 272 18.37 19.27 -21.69
N LEU A 273 17.07 19.20 -21.77
CA LEU A 273 16.28 18.06 -22.19
C LEU A 273 15.64 18.41 -23.53
N ARG A 274 15.91 17.62 -24.56
CA ARG A 274 15.40 17.88 -25.91
C ARG A 274 14.64 16.67 -26.43
N GLY A 275 13.34 16.81 -26.69
CA GLY A 275 12.52 15.79 -27.30
C GLY A 275 12.34 14.52 -26.47
N ILE A 276 12.41 14.60 -25.14
CA ILE A 276 12.38 13.44 -24.26
C ILE A 276 11.03 12.72 -24.36
N SER A 277 11.09 11.45 -24.77
CA SER A 277 9.91 10.60 -24.87
C SER A 277 10.10 9.30 -24.10
N LYS A 278 9.01 8.80 -23.51
CA LYS A 278 8.98 7.57 -22.74
C LYS A 278 7.65 6.86 -22.87
N GLU A 279 7.69 5.57 -23.23
CA GLU A 279 6.51 4.72 -23.35
C GLU A 279 6.60 3.54 -22.40
N PHE A 280 5.49 3.20 -21.76
CA PHE A 280 5.28 2.00 -20.98
C PHE A 280 4.18 1.17 -21.64
N PRO A 281 4.08 -0.16 -21.40
CA PRO A 281 3.02 -0.97 -21.99
C PRO A 281 1.63 -0.37 -21.76
N GLY A 282 1.01 0.11 -22.86
CA GLY A 282 -0.31 0.72 -22.86
C GLY A 282 -0.40 2.20 -22.48
N VAL A 283 0.73 2.88 -22.15
CA VAL A 283 0.73 4.30 -21.77
C VAL A 283 1.94 5.03 -22.34
N LYS A 284 1.72 6.11 -23.09
CA LYS A 284 2.75 7.05 -23.49
C LYS A 284 2.93 8.10 -22.39
N ALA A 285 3.94 7.90 -21.54
CA ALA A 285 4.14 8.70 -20.34
C ALA A 285 4.81 10.06 -20.59
N LEU A 286 5.64 10.18 -21.64
CA LEU A 286 6.24 11.43 -22.09
C LEU A 286 6.31 11.44 -23.62
N SER A 287 6.07 12.59 -24.21
CA SER A 287 6.08 12.81 -25.65
C SER A 287 6.69 14.16 -25.97
N ASP A 288 7.90 14.14 -26.53
CA ASP A 288 8.61 15.34 -27.04
C ASP A 288 8.76 16.46 -25.97
N VAL A 289 9.20 16.09 -24.76
CA VAL A 289 9.33 17.03 -23.65
C VAL A 289 10.68 17.77 -23.76
N ASN A 290 10.60 19.11 -23.69
CA ASN A 290 11.74 20.01 -23.74
C ASN A 290 11.81 20.82 -22.43
N MET A 291 13.02 20.99 -21.87
CA MET A 291 13.23 21.77 -20.65
C MET A 291 14.69 22.19 -20.53
N THR A 292 14.94 23.38 -20.01
CA THR A 292 16.30 23.89 -19.73
C THR A 292 16.40 24.29 -18.27
N VAL A 293 17.46 23.82 -17.57
CA VAL A 293 17.71 24.11 -16.17
C VAL A 293 19.04 24.82 -16.03
N GLU A 294 19.03 26.03 -15.50
CA GLU A 294 20.20 26.86 -15.32
C GLU A 294 20.70 26.85 -13.86
N ARG A 295 22.02 27.00 -13.69
CA ARG A 295 22.60 27.11 -12.34
C ARG A 295 22.11 28.35 -11.60
N GLY A 296 21.93 28.21 -10.29
CA GLY A 296 21.53 29.33 -9.44
C GLY A 296 20.08 29.77 -9.64
N LYS A 297 19.28 29.00 -10.41
CA LYS A 297 17.85 29.24 -10.58
C LYS A 297 17.01 28.07 -10.02
N VAL A 298 15.80 28.40 -9.62
CA VAL A 298 14.76 27.44 -9.27
C VAL A 298 13.84 27.27 -10.46
N HIS A 299 13.87 26.10 -11.07
CA HIS A 299 13.00 25.74 -12.19
C HIS A 299 11.85 24.85 -11.68
N ALA A 300 10.64 25.39 -11.68
CA ALA A 300 9.45 24.65 -11.26
C ALA A 300 8.94 23.74 -12.37
N ILE A 301 8.47 22.55 -12.02
CA ILE A 301 7.73 21.67 -12.92
C ILE A 301 6.34 21.46 -12.35
N MET A 302 5.33 21.90 -13.08
CA MET A 302 3.93 21.76 -12.71
C MET A 302 3.16 20.92 -13.73
N GLY A 303 2.00 20.45 -13.32
CA GLY A 303 1.09 19.62 -14.12
C GLY A 303 0.30 18.66 -13.24
N GLU A 304 -0.77 18.09 -13.78
CA GLU A 304 -1.59 17.12 -13.07
C GLU A 304 -0.85 15.82 -12.73
N ASN A 305 -1.43 15.01 -11.84
CA ASN A 305 -0.92 13.66 -11.58
C ASN A 305 -1.09 12.80 -12.84
N GLY A 306 0.01 12.17 -13.27
CA GLY A 306 0.05 11.48 -14.57
C GLY A 306 0.56 12.34 -15.72
N ALA A 307 0.78 13.65 -15.55
CA ALA A 307 1.35 14.53 -16.56
C ALA A 307 2.79 14.18 -16.98
N GLY A 308 3.44 13.21 -16.32
CA GLY A 308 4.78 12.76 -16.68
C GLY A 308 5.90 13.32 -15.80
N LYS A 309 5.63 14.21 -14.83
CA LYS A 309 6.66 14.88 -13.98
C LYS A 309 7.63 13.89 -13.34
N SER A 310 7.11 12.95 -12.56
CA SER A 310 7.94 11.96 -11.88
C SER A 310 8.63 10.98 -12.86
N THR A 311 8.07 10.76 -14.05
CA THR A 311 8.72 9.96 -15.10
C THR A 311 9.93 10.71 -15.66
N LEU A 312 9.79 12.01 -15.92
CA LEU A 312 10.87 12.88 -16.40
C LEU A 312 12.03 12.91 -15.38
N MET A 313 11.71 13.06 -14.08
CA MET A 313 12.70 13.04 -13.01
C MET A 313 13.39 11.69 -12.86
N LYS A 314 12.66 10.58 -12.99
CA LYS A 314 13.25 9.23 -12.98
C LYS A 314 14.17 8.96 -14.17
N ILE A 315 13.97 9.65 -15.29
CA ILE A 315 14.90 9.62 -16.43
C ILE A 315 16.17 10.43 -16.11
N LEU A 316 16.03 11.64 -15.57
CA LEU A 316 17.16 12.48 -15.16
C LEU A 316 18.03 11.81 -14.08
N THR A 317 17.40 11.03 -13.21
CA THR A 317 18.11 10.34 -12.12
C THR A 317 18.54 8.91 -12.49
N GLY A 318 18.33 8.48 -13.73
CA GLY A 318 18.79 7.16 -14.22
C GLY A 318 18.00 5.98 -13.67
N VAL A 319 16.86 6.19 -13.02
CA VAL A 319 15.94 5.11 -12.60
C VAL A 319 15.24 4.53 -13.82
N TYR A 320 14.88 5.38 -14.78
CA TYR A 320 14.36 4.97 -16.08
C TYR A 320 15.30 5.46 -17.20
N THR A 321 15.32 4.73 -18.31
CA THR A 321 15.96 5.16 -19.55
C THR A 321 14.92 5.81 -20.46
N LYS A 322 15.29 6.90 -21.14
CA LYS A 322 14.48 7.51 -22.20
C LYS A 322 14.38 6.57 -23.40
N ASP A 323 13.32 6.68 -24.17
CA ASP A 323 13.14 5.91 -25.42
C ASP A 323 13.52 6.75 -26.65
N ALA A 324 13.34 8.10 -26.59
CA ALA A 324 13.79 9.04 -27.59
C ALA A 324 14.22 10.38 -26.96
N GLY A 325 14.83 11.26 -27.75
CA GLY A 325 15.32 12.55 -27.33
C GLY A 325 16.75 12.52 -26.78
N GLU A 326 17.24 13.66 -26.32
CA GLU A 326 18.63 13.86 -25.84
C GLU A 326 18.65 14.59 -24.50
N ILE A 327 19.61 14.24 -23.65
CA ILE A 327 19.95 14.98 -22.43
C ILE A 327 21.33 15.57 -22.68
N LEU A 328 21.46 16.90 -22.54
CA LEU A 328 22.73 17.60 -22.77
C LEU A 328 23.13 18.32 -21.48
N ILE A 329 24.42 18.30 -21.19
CA ILE A 329 25.06 19.18 -20.19
C ILE A 329 26.06 20.03 -20.94
N ASP A 330 25.91 21.36 -20.90
CA ASP A 330 26.72 22.34 -21.63
C ASP A 330 26.81 22.04 -23.14
N GLY A 331 25.69 21.60 -23.74
CA GLY A 331 25.60 21.23 -25.15
C GLY A 331 26.16 19.83 -25.48
N HIS A 332 26.75 19.12 -24.53
CA HIS A 332 27.29 17.77 -24.75
C HIS A 332 26.24 16.68 -24.38
N PRO A 333 25.97 15.76 -25.31
CA PRO A 333 24.99 14.70 -25.03
C PRO A 333 25.50 13.73 -23.95
N VAL A 334 24.63 13.41 -22.98
CA VAL A 334 24.91 12.47 -21.92
C VAL A 334 23.90 11.35 -21.89
N THR A 335 24.33 10.16 -21.48
CA THR A 335 23.44 8.99 -21.27
C THR A 335 23.47 8.61 -19.80
N ILE A 336 22.33 8.70 -19.14
CA ILE A 336 22.19 8.36 -17.72
C ILE A 336 21.54 6.99 -17.61
N LYS A 337 22.32 5.95 -17.24
CA LYS A 337 21.85 4.56 -17.19
C LYS A 337 21.43 4.09 -15.80
N ASN A 338 21.93 4.76 -14.76
CA ASN A 338 21.69 4.40 -13.39
C ASN A 338 21.90 5.61 -12.46
N PRO A 339 21.40 5.57 -11.20
CA PRO A 339 21.51 6.67 -10.26
C PRO A 339 22.95 7.05 -9.88
N ASN A 340 23.92 6.14 -10.00
CA ASN A 340 25.31 6.46 -9.72
C ASN A 340 25.92 7.34 -10.81
N GLU A 341 25.55 7.13 -12.07
CA GLU A 341 25.94 8.00 -13.19
C GLU A 341 25.31 9.40 -13.05
N ALA A 342 24.01 9.51 -12.72
CA ALA A 342 23.37 10.79 -12.46
C ALA A 342 24.10 11.56 -11.35
N ARG A 343 24.47 10.88 -10.26
CA ARG A 343 25.20 11.48 -9.15
C ARG A 343 26.61 11.95 -9.55
N ARG A 344 27.33 11.17 -10.37
CA ARG A 344 28.64 11.57 -10.92
C ARG A 344 28.55 12.79 -11.82
N LEU A 345 27.43 12.95 -12.54
CA LEU A 345 27.11 14.16 -13.33
C LEU A 345 26.65 15.35 -12.46
N GLY A 346 26.62 15.18 -11.14
CA GLY A 346 26.21 16.21 -10.20
C GLY A 346 24.70 16.41 -10.10
N ILE A 347 23.89 15.44 -10.48
CA ILE A 347 22.43 15.46 -10.36
C ILE A 347 22.01 14.61 -9.15
N SER A 348 21.32 15.22 -8.19
CA SER A 348 20.78 14.57 -7.00
C SER A 348 19.27 14.74 -6.91
N ILE A 349 18.57 13.79 -6.24
CA ILE A 349 17.11 13.85 -6.09
C ILE A 349 16.71 13.62 -4.64
N ILE A 350 15.69 14.34 -4.23
CA ILE A 350 14.93 14.16 -3.00
C ILE A 350 13.56 13.62 -3.44
N TYR A 351 13.27 12.39 -3.07
CA TYR A 351 12.00 11.72 -3.45
C TYR A 351 10.85 12.16 -2.53
N GLN A 352 9.64 12.10 -3.04
CA GLN A 352 8.40 12.31 -2.28
C GLN A 352 8.27 11.36 -1.09
N GLU A 353 8.61 10.07 -1.27
CA GLU A 353 8.73 9.10 -0.18
C GLU A 353 10.18 9.09 0.33
N MET A 354 10.38 9.36 1.62
CA MET A 354 11.70 9.44 2.24
C MET A 354 12.45 8.11 2.14
N ALA A 355 13.64 8.13 1.52
CA ALA A 355 14.48 6.96 1.32
C ALA A 355 15.53 6.81 2.43
N GLN A 356 15.07 6.83 3.69
CA GLN A 356 15.92 6.78 4.89
C GLN A 356 15.86 5.40 5.55
N VAL A 357 16.92 5.06 6.28
CA VAL A 357 16.98 3.86 7.10
C VAL A 357 16.66 4.22 8.55
N PRO A 358 15.47 3.84 9.08
CA PRO A 358 14.98 4.32 10.37
C PRO A 358 15.90 4.01 11.57
N LEU A 359 16.57 2.86 11.55
CA LEU A 359 17.48 2.38 12.61
C LEU A 359 18.93 2.89 12.47
N MET A 360 19.21 3.76 11.52
CA MET A 360 20.50 4.43 11.36
C MET A 360 20.43 5.85 11.92
N THR A 361 21.57 6.38 12.36
CA THR A 361 21.68 7.75 12.84
C THR A 361 21.58 8.76 11.70
N VAL A 362 21.33 10.02 12.02
CA VAL A 362 21.36 11.15 11.08
C VAL A 362 22.64 11.16 10.28
N ALA A 363 23.80 11.08 10.94
CA ALA A 363 25.10 11.05 10.24
C ALA A 363 25.26 9.85 9.30
N GLN A 364 24.79 8.69 9.69
CA GLN A 364 24.83 7.49 8.84
C GLN A 364 23.91 7.60 7.63
N ASN A 365 22.73 8.21 7.78
CA ASN A 365 21.82 8.44 6.66
C ASN A 365 22.35 9.49 5.68
N ILE A 366 22.95 10.58 6.16
CA ILE A 366 23.59 11.60 5.29
C ILE A 366 24.67 10.98 4.40
N PHE A 367 25.50 10.10 4.96
CA PHE A 367 26.59 9.46 4.23
C PHE A 367 26.26 8.09 3.63
N LEU A 368 24.98 7.68 3.64
CA LEU A 368 24.56 6.39 3.09
C LEU A 368 24.89 6.27 1.59
N GLY A 369 25.69 5.23 1.26
CA GLY A 369 26.17 4.97 -0.11
C GLY A 369 27.36 5.83 -0.56
N LYS A 370 27.97 6.61 0.36
CA LYS A 370 29.19 7.41 0.19
C LYS A 370 29.98 7.51 1.48
N GLU A 371 29.97 6.41 2.24
CA GLU A 371 30.60 6.33 3.55
C GLU A 371 32.09 6.67 3.46
N LEU A 372 32.55 7.48 4.40
CA LEU A 372 33.98 7.86 4.49
C LEU A 372 34.77 6.68 5.07
N LYS A 373 35.81 6.29 4.33
CA LYS A 373 36.69 5.17 4.71
C LYS A 373 37.79 5.65 5.63
N SER A 374 38.05 4.88 6.69
CA SER A 374 39.19 5.08 7.55
C SER A 374 40.49 4.74 6.83
N ARG A 375 41.64 5.09 7.43
CA ARG A 375 42.98 4.66 6.94
C ARG A 375 43.10 3.14 6.82
N VAL A 376 42.30 2.37 7.56
CA VAL A 376 42.20 0.91 7.45
C VAL A 376 41.16 0.54 6.41
N PRO A 377 41.51 -0.19 5.31
CA PRO A 377 40.65 -0.45 4.13
C PRO A 377 39.43 -1.19 4.54
N LEU A 378 38.73 -1.45 5.23
CA LEU A 378 37.45 -2.13 5.58
C LEU A 378 36.68 -1.43 6.70
N LEU A 379 37.28 -0.39 7.32
CA LEU A 379 36.64 0.33 8.40
C LEU A 379 36.13 1.72 7.92
N LEU A 380 34.98 2.11 8.46
CA LEU A 380 34.39 3.43 8.22
C LEU A 380 34.98 4.44 9.22
N ASP A 381 35.25 5.66 8.75
CA ASP A 381 35.61 6.77 9.62
C ASP A 381 34.33 7.46 10.16
N ARG A 382 33.77 6.85 11.23
CA ARG A 382 32.57 7.37 11.88
C ARG A 382 32.81 8.76 12.51
N GLY A 383 34.03 9.04 12.97
CA GLY A 383 34.37 10.33 13.56
C GLY A 383 34.30 11.45 12.53
N GLN A 384 34.90 11.24 11.35
CA GLN A 384 34.85 12.18 10.26
C GLN A 384 33.41 12.33 9.72
N MET A 385 32.66 11.25 9.55
CA MET A 385 31.25 11.32 9.13
C MET A 385 30.41 12.18 10.08
N ARG A 386 30.58 12.04 11.40
CA ARG A 386 29.90 12.86 12.42
C ARG A 386 30.29 14.33 12.30
N SER A 387 31.59 14.63 12.20
CA SER A 387 32.10 15.99 12.11
C SER A 387 31.57 16.70 10.86
N GLU A 388 31.64 16.01 9.69
CA GLU A 388 31.16 16.58 8.43
C GLU A 388 29.62 16.73 8.43
N SER A 389 28.89 15.76 8.99
CA SER A 389 27.42 15.88 9.15
C SER A 389 27.04 17.07 10.01
N ARG A 390 27.76 17.31 11.14
CA ARG A 390 27.50 18.43 12.01
C ARG A 390 27.75 19.76 11.31
N LYS A 391 28.91 19.90 10.65
CA LYS A 391 29.21 21.10 9.84
C LYS A 391 28.14 21.39 8.78
N LEU A 392 27.68 20.32 8.11
CA LEU A 392 26.66 20.45 7.09
C LEU A 392 25.34 20.96 7.67
N LEU A 393 24.90 20.37 8.78
CA LEU A 393 23.66 20.78 9.46
C LEU A 393 23.76 22.20 10.04
N ASP A 394 24.91 22.54 10.65
CA ASP A 394 25.16 23.88 11.19
C ASP A 394 25.15 24.94 10.08
N ASN A 395 25.72 24.65 8.90
CA ASN A 395 25.69 25.55 7.75
C ASN A 395 24.26 25.87 7.24
N PHE A 396 23.32 24.98 7.52
CA PHE A 396 21.89 25.17 7.20
C PHE A 396 21.03 25.60 8.40
N GLY A 397 21.67 25.95 9.53
CA GLY A 397 20.95 26.37 10.74
C GLY A 397 20.12 25.27 11.40
N LEU A 398 20.40 24.01 11.08
CA LEU A 398 19.64 22.85 11.57
C LEU A 398 20.23 22.33 12.89
N GLN A 399 19.59 22.70 13.99
CA GLN A 399 19.97 22.23 15.32
C GLN A 399 19.40 20.84 15.58
N MET A 400 20.17 19.79 15.26
CA MET A 400 19.83 18.40 15.56
C MET A 400 21.09 17.59 15.89
N ASP A 401 20.94 16.61 16.78
CA ASP A 401 22.05 15.72 17.10
C ASP A 401 22.24 14.69 15.99
N VAL A 402 23.46 14.62 15.44
CA VAL A 402 23.84 13.72 14.37
C VAL A 402 23.82 12.22 14.76
N GLU A 403 23.75 11.92 16.06
CA GLU A 403 23.66 10.57 16.62
C GLU A 403 22.20 10.12 16.84
N THR A 404 21.21 11.01 16.72
CA THR A 404 19.80 10.64 16.82
C THR A 404 19.43 9.66 15.72
N LEU A 405 18.67 8.62 16.05
CA LEU A 405 18.11 7.70 15.05
C LEU A 405 17.02 8.42 14.24
N ILE A 406 16.97 8.12 12.95
CA ILE A 406 15.98 8.76 12.06
C ILE A 406 14.55 8.50 12.50
N GLN A 407 14.23 7.31 13.02
CA GLN A 407 12.89 6.99 13.52
C GLN A 407 12.45 7.90 14.70
N ASP A 408 13.40 8.48 15.44
CA ASP A 408 13.13 9.35 16.59
C ASP A 408 13.09 10.84 16.18
N CYS A 409 13.38 11.15 14.91
CA CYS A 409 13.27 12.49 14.33
C CYS A 409 11.83 12.79 13.90
N ARG A 410 11.39 14.05 14.05
CA ARG A 410 10.13 14.54 13.47
C ARG A 410 10.21 14.52 11.94
N VAL A 411 9.04 14.44 11.28
CA VAL A 411 8.96 14.37 9.82
C VAL A 411 9.70 15.51 9.12
N GLY A 412 9.56 16.76 9.60
CA GLY A 412 10.30 17.90 9.08
C GLY A 412 11.82 17.75 9.23
N GLN A 413 12.30 17.21 10.35
CA GLN A 413 13.73 16.93 10.57
C GLN A 413 14.23 15.82 9.62
N GLN A 414 13.43 14.79 9.39
CA GLN A 414 13.75 13.74 8.43
C GLN A 414 13.90 14.33 7.03
N GLN A 415 13.00 15.22 6.61
CA GLN A 415 13.08 15.91 5.33
C GLN A 415 14.39 16.72 5.20
N MET A 416 14.77 17.44 6.25
CA MET A 416 16.04 18.20 6.25
C MET A 416 17.26 17.28 6.15
N VAL A 417 17.22 16.09 6.71
CA VAL A 417 18.28 15.08 6.56
C VAL A 417 18.38 14.57 5.11
N GLU A 418 17.27 14.37 4.39
CA GLU A 418 17.30 14.01 2.96
C GLU A 418 17.93 15.13 2.12
N ILE A 419 17.62 16.39 2.42
CA ILE A 419 18.20 17.53 1.74
C ILE A 419 19.71 17.60 2.03
N ALA A 420 20.13 17.47 3.28
CA ALA A 420 21.54 17.42 3.67
C ALA A 420 22.29 16.29 2.95
N LYS A 421 21.66 15.12 2.81
CA LYS A 421 22.18 13.97 2.06
C LYS A 421 22.37 14.29 0.56
N ALA A 422 21.41 14.98 -0.07
CA ALA A 422 21.51 15.37 -1.46
C ALA A 422 22.67 16.38 -1.69
N ILE A 423 22.78 17.38 -0.83
CA ILE A 423 23.80 18.43 -0.92
C ILE A 423 25.20 17.90 -0.66
N SER A 424 25.35 16.98 0.34
CA SER A 424 26.65 16.36 0.66
C SER A 424 27.23 15.54 -0.50
N ALA A 425 26.51 15.39 -1.63
CA ALA A 425 27.00 14.76 -2.85
C ALA A 425 27.64 15.74 -3.84
N ASN A 426 27.89 17.01 -3.47
CA ASN A 426 28.38 18.08 -4.35
C ASN A 426 27.54 18.23 -5.62
N ALA A 427 26.22 18.07 -5.50
CA ALA A 427 25.31 18.20 -6.63
C ALA A 427 25.18 19.67 -7.03
N TRP A 428 25.26 19.94 -8.33
CA TRP A 428 24.94 21.26 -8.89
C TRP A 428 23.49 21.36 -9.37
N VAL A 429 22.80 20.20 -9.53
CA VAL A 429 21.35 20.10 -9.73
C VAL A 429 20.74 19.27 -8.60
N VAL A 430 19.80 19.86 -7.89
CA VAL A 430 19.00 19.17 -6.88
C VAL A 430 17.54 19.14 -7.32
N VAL A 431 17.02 17.94 -7.55
CA VAL A 431 15.61 17.71 -7.87
C VAL A 431 14.85 17.47 -6.57
N MET A 432 13.76 18.19 -6.36
CA MET A 432 12.88 18.07 -5.18
C MET A 432 11.48 17.70 -5.64
N ASP A 433 11.04 16.49 -5.33
CA ASP A 433 9.72 15.96 -5.74
C ASP A 433 8.74 16.07 -4.56
N GLU A 434 7.85 17.07 -4.60
CA GLU A 434 6.84 17.42 -3.58
C GLU A 434 7.40 17.48 -2.14
N PRO A 435 8.45 18.26 -1.87
CA PRO A 435 9.15 18.20 -0.59
C PRO A 435 8.35 18.73 0.59
N THR A 436 7.25 19.46 0.35
CA THR A 436 6.39 20.08 1.37
C THR A 436 5.15 19.27 1.73
N GLY A 437 4.92 18.14 1.04
CA GLY A 437 3.68 17.37 1.15
C GLY A 437 3.34 16.82 2.56
N ALA A 438 4.34 16.70 3.44
CA ALA A 438 4.19 16.07 4.75
C ALA A 438 4.79 16.89 5.91
N ILE A 439 5.15 18.16 5.69
CA ILE A 439 5.80 19.01 6.69
C ILE A 439 4.92 20.19 7.10
N SER A 440 5.22 20.78 8.27
CA SER A 440 4.52 21.95 8.81
C SER A 440 4.86 23.24 8.03
N GLU A 441 4.06 24.30 8.22
CA GLU A 441 4.36 25.61 7.60
C GLU A 441 5.70 26.19 8.05
N ASP A 442 6.06 26.01 9.32
CA ASP A 442 7.36 26.44 9.85
C ASP A 442 8.52 25.69 9.20
N ASP A 443 8.38 24.37 8.99
CA ASP A 443 9.39 23.58 8.29
C ASP A 443 9.44 23.93 6.81
N THR A 444 8.31 24.26 6.19
CA THR A 444 8.24 24.76 4.81
C THR A 444 9.01 26.07 4.64
N ARG A 445 8.85 27.02 5.57
CA ARG A 445 9.59 28.29 5.57
C ARG A 445 11.10 28.04 5.67
N ARG A 446 11.54 27.16 6.57
CA ARG A 446 12.95 26.75 6.68
C ARG A 446 13.48 26.09 5.41
N LEU A 447 12.66 25.29 4.74
CA LEU A 447 13.02 24.73 3.44
C LEU A 447 13.23 25.81 2.39
N PHE A 448 12.38 26.84 2.35
CA PHE A 448 12.54 27.97 1.40
C PHE A 448 13.78 28.81 1.68
N GLU A 449 14.11 29.04 2.94
CA GLU A 449 15.38 29.67 3.35
C GLU A 449 16.59 28.86 2.87
N LEU A 450 16.51 27.53 2.98
CA LEU A 450 17.55 26.62 2.49
C LEU A 450 17.65 26.64 0.96
N ILE A 451 16.53 26.64 0.24
CA ILE A 451 16.49 26.79 -1.23
C ILE A 451 17.16 28.12 -1.64
N ALA A 452 16.85 29.21 -0.95
CA ALA A 452 17.47 30.50 -1.21
C ALA A 452 19.00 30.49 -0.94
N ALA A 453 19.45 29.79 0.09
CA ALA A 453 20.88 29.62 0.37
C ALA A 453 21.59 28.78 -0.70
N LEU A 454 20.99 27.71 -1.18
CA LEU A 454 21.51 26.87 -2.27
C LEU A 454 21.59 27.65 -3.58
N LYS A 455 20.58 28.43 -3.89
CA LYS A 455 20.57 29.34 -5.05
C LYS A 455 21.75 30.32 -5.04
N LYS A 456 22.03 30.89 -3.86
CA LYS A 456 23.22 31.77 -3.67
C LYS A 456 24.55 31.03 -3.85
N GLN A 457 24.58 29.72 -3.59
CA GLN A 457 25.73 28.85 -3.83
C GLN A 457 25.80 28.34 -5.28
N ASN A 458 25.00 28.91 -6.17
CA ASN A 458 24.95 28.58 -7.59
C ASN A 458 24.49 27.13 -7.88
N VAL A 459 23.65 26.53 -7.01
CA VAL A 459 23.01 25.27 -7.22
C VAL A 459 21.71 25.48 -7.98
N ALA A 460 21.48 24.70 -9.04
CA ALA A 460 20.20 24.67 -9.75
C ALA A 460 19.20 23.78 -9.00
N ILE A 461 17.97 24.23 -8.89
CA ILE A 461 16.92 23.47 -8.21
C ILE A 461 15.79 23.18 -9.19
N VAL A 462 15.44 21.92 -9.36
CA VAL A 462 14.23 21.50 -10.06
C VAL A 462 13.18 21.17 -9.01
N TYR A 463 12.17 22.03 -8.90
CA TYR A 463 11.16 21.96 -7.85
C TYR A 463 9.82 21.47 -8.41
N ILE A 464 9.36 20.32 -7.94
CA ILE A 464 8.06 19.78 -8.34
C ILE A 464 7.08 20.02 -7.20
N SER A 465 6.01 20.76 -7.48
CA SER A 465 4.91 21.00 -6.57
C SER A 465 3.61 21.13 -7.34
N HIS A 466 2.50 20.85 -6.66
CA HIS A 466 1.16 21.17 -7.14
C HIS A 466 0.56 22.39 -6.42
N ARG A 467 1.31 23.00 -5.48
CA ARG A 467 0.91 24.19 -4.71
C ARG A 467 1.40 25.44 -5.38
N MET A 468 0.49 26.22 -5.94
CA MET A 468 0.81 27.44 -6.69
C MET A 468 1.52 28.50 -5.84
N ALA A 469 1.07 28.69 -4.59
CA ALA A 469 1.67 29.66 -3.67
C ALA A 469 3.19 29.44 -3.50
N GLU A 470 3.63 28.19 -3.38
CA GLU A 470 5.05 27.84 -3.26
C GLU A 470 5.84 28.26 -4.51
N ILE A 471 5.25 28.04 -5.71
CA ILE A 471 5.93 28.35 -6.98
C ILE A 471 6.14 29.84 -7.13
N TYR A 472 5.14 30.66 -6.84
CA TYR A 472 5.25 32.12 -6.90
C TYR A 472 6.24 32.68 -5.88
N GLU A 473 6.46 31.98 -4.76
CA GLU A 473 7.39 32.41 -3.72
C GLU A 473 8.85 32.09 -4.06
N ILE A 474 9.15 30.92 -4.66
CA ILE A 474 10.53 30.45 -4.77
C ILE A 474 11.05 30.29 -6.19
N ALA A 475 10.19 30.10 -7.20
CA ALA A 475 10.61 29.72 -8.54
C ALA A 475 10.93 30.94 -9.42
N ASP A 476 11.96 30.79 -10.25
CA ASP A 476 12.34 31.78 -11.30
C ASP A 476 11.65 31.41 -12.61
N GLN A 477 11.63 30.13 -12.95
CA GLN A 477 11.11 29.61 -14.20
C GLN A 477 10.16 28.45 -13.94
N ILE A 478 9.23 28.23 -14.86
CA ILE A 478 8.24 27.17 -14.78
C ILE A 478 8.11 26.42 -16.10
N THR A 479 8.00 25.12 -16.02
CA THR A 479 7.59 24.25 -17.12
C THR A 479 6.31 23.53 -16.75
N ILE A 480 5.30 23.58 -17.62
CA ILE A 480 4.02 22.92 -17.45
C ILE A 480 3.94 21.69 -18.34
N LEU A 481 3.67 20.55 -17.72
CA LEU A 481 3.41 19.29 -18.39
C LEU A 481 1.94 18.92 -18.28
N ARG A 482 1.34 18.41 -19.36
CA ARG A 482 0.00 17.87 -19.39
C ARG A 482 -0.07 16.67 -20.33
N ASP A 483 -0.64 15.53 -19.87
CA ASP A 483 -0.75 14.29 -20.63
C ASP A 483 0.55 13.81 -21.27
N GLY A 484 1.66 13.99 -20.56
CA GLY A 484 3.00 13.61 -21.03
C GLY A 484 3.61 14.58 -22.05
N GLN A 485 3.00 15.70 -22.32
CA GLN A 485 3.47 16.72 -23.28
C GLN A 485 3.94 17.99 -22.59
N HIS A 486 4.90 18.66 -23.19
CA HIS A 486 5.30 20.00 -22.83
C HIS A 486 4.27 21.00 -23.34
N ILE A 487 3.69 21.81 -22.44
CA ILE A 487 2.65 22.80 -22.78
C ILE A 487 3.27 24.20 -22.85
N LEU A 488 4.06 24.58 -21.84
CA LEU A 488 4.59 25.92 -21.68
C LEU A 488 5.88 25.89 -20.86
N SER A 489 6.85 26.70 -21.20
CA SER A 489 7.97 27.09 -20.33
C SER A 489 8.10 28.60 -20.35
N GLU A 490 8.08 29.25 -19.18
CA GLU A 490 8.06 30.70 -19.04
C GLU A 490 8.73 31.11 -17.72
N ASP A 491 9.15 32.40 -17.62
CA ASP A 491 9.54 32.99 -16.34
C ASP A 491 8.28 33.19 -15.46
N VAL A 492 8.34 32.81 -14.16
CA VAL A 492 7.20 32.89 -13.24
C VAL A 492 6.62 34.29 -13.11
N ALA A 493 7.45 35.31 -13.26
CA ALA A 493 7.02 36.72 -13.24
C ALA A 493 6.07 37.11 -14.40
N ASN A 494 6.06 36.35 -15.48
CA ASN A 494 5.30 36.66 -16.70
C ASN A 494 3.97 35.90 -16.79
N ILE A 495 3.69 34.94 -15.87
CA ILE A 495 2.50 34.10 -15.91
C ILE A 495 1.57 34.39 -14.73
N THR A 496 0.30 34.60 -14.99
CA THR A 496 -0.71 34.76 -13.95
C THR A 496 -1.23 33.42 -13.44
N GLU A 497 -1.75 33.41 -12.21
CA GLU A 497 -2.34 32.18 -11.60
C GLU A 497 -3.44 31.56 -12.48
N LYS A 498 -4.28 32.39 -13.11
CA LYS A 498 -5.34 31.92 -14.02
C LYS A 498 -4.78 31.25 -15.27
N GLU A 499 -3.73 31.82 -15.87
CA GLU A 499 -3.06 31.24 -17.03
C GLU A 499 -2.34 29.94 -16.67
N LEU A 500 -1.68 29.91 -15.50
CA LEU A 500 -1.03 28.74 -14.97
C LEU A 500 -2.01 27.56 -14.83
N VAL A 501 -3.15 27.78 -14.18
CA VAL A 501 -4.19 26.76 -14.01
C VAL A 501 -4.77 26.33 -15.35
N ARG A 502 -5.06 27.28 -16.25
CA ARG A 502 -5.54 26.96 -17.60
C ARG A 502 -4.55 26.09 -18.38
N ALA A 503 -3.26 26.36 -18.28
CA ALA A 503 -2.22 25.55 -18.92
C ALA A 503 -2.12 24.14 -18.31
N MET A 504 -2.28 24.00 -16.98
CA MET A 504 -2.24 22.72 -16.28
C MET A 504 -3.45 21.85 -16.58
N VAL A 505 -4.67 22.42 -16.46
CA VAL A 505 -5.95 21.69 -16.46
C VAL A 505 -6.64 21.73 -17.83
N GLY A 506 -6.35 22.74 -18.66
CA GLY A 506 -7.01 22.95 -19.95
C GLY A 506 -8.44 23.53 -19.87
N ARG A 507 -8.89 23.96 -18.67
CA ARG A 507 -10.22 24.56 -18.40
C ARG A 507 -10.10 25.76 -17.46
N GLU A 508 -11.10 26.62 -17.36
CA GLU A 508 -11.10 27.80 -16.47
C GLU A 508 -11.39 27.41 -15.01
N LEU A 509 -10.79 28.12 -14.06
CA LEU A 509 -10.90 27.90 -12.61
C LEU A 509 -12.33 28.09 -12.05
N ASN A 510 -13.14 28.91 -12.70
CA ASN A 510 -14.48 29.27 -12.20
C ASN A 510 -15.44 28.07 -12.13
N ASP A 511 -15.08 26.91 -12.72
CA ASP A 511 -15.89 25.69 -12.71
C ASP A 511 -15.56 24.70 -11.58
N ILE A 512 -14.50 24.93 -10.78
CA ILE A 512 -14.04 23.93 -9.81
C ILE A 512 -14.85 23.95 -8.52
N PHE A 513 -15.28 25.13 -8.05
CA PHE A 513 -15.96 25.31 -6.76
C PHE A 513 -17.37 25.95 -6.86
N ASN A 514 -17.99 25.99 -8.04
CA ASN A 514 -19.32 26.55 -8.20
C ASN A 514 -20.40 25.51 -7.87
N ARG A 515 -20.49 25.16 -6.55
CA ARG A 515 -21.45 24.17 -6.06
C ARG A 515 -22.87 24.72 -6.07
N GLN A 516 -23.82 23.99 -6.66
CA GLN A 516 -25.23 24.20 -6.45
C GLN A 516 -25.67 23.54 -5.14
N LYS A 517 -26.11 24.32 -4.15
CA LYS A 517 -26.57 23.80 -2.86
C LYS A 517 -27.73 22.82 -3.07
N ALA A 518 -27.74 21.72 -2.34
CA ALA A 518 -28.84 20.78 -2.29
C ALA A 518 -29.91 21.27 -1.31
N ASP A 519 -31.14 20.77 -1.42
CA ASP A 519 -32.18 21.01 -0.42
C ASP A 519 -31.82 20.24 0.87
N ILE A 520 -31.67 20.96 1.97
CA ILE A 520 -31.32 20.39 3.27
C ILE A 520 -32.63 19.88 3.93
N GLY A 521 -32.64 18.58 4.22
CA GLY A 521 -33.77 17.89 4.84
C GLY A 521 -33.65 17.70 6.35
N ASP A 522 -34.24 16.61 6.84
CA ASP A 522 -34.25 16.25 8.27
C ASP A 522 -32.85 15.79 8.78
N VAL A 523 -32.70 15.78 10.11
CA VAL A 523 -31.49 15.28 10.78
C VAL A 523 -31.36 13.78 10.56
N VAL A 524 -30.29 13.37 9.91
CA VAL A 524 -29.93 11.96 9.65
C VAL A 524 -29.00 11.44 10.73
N LEU A 525 -27.94 12.17 11.04
CA LEU A 525 -26.95 11.80 12.08
C LEU A 525 -27.00 12.82 13.21
N ASP A 526 -27.12 12.33 14.45
CA ASP A 526 -27.07 13.15 15.67
C ASP A 526 -26.03 12.57 16.63
N VAL A 527 -24.98 13.31 16.85
CA VAL A 527 -23.85 12.94 17.70
C VAL A 527 -23.87 13.77 18.98
N LYS A 528 -23.94 13.09 20.13
CA LYS A 528 -24.10 13.76 21.45
C LYS A 528 -22.94 13.44 22.35
N ASN A 529 -22.21 14.46 22.78
CA ASN A 529 -21.13 14.44 23.79
C ASN A 529 -20.10 13.33 23.56
N ILE A 530 -19.72 13.10 22.30
CA ILE A 530 -18.69 12.13 21.97
C ILE A 530 -17.35 12.61 22.48
N SER A 531 -16.66 11.76 23.28
CA SER A 531 -15.33 12.04 23.80
C SER A 531 -14.39 10.85 23.72
N ARG A 532 -13.10 11.15 23.78
CA ARG A 532 -12.04 10.16 23.88
C ARG A 532 -10.97 10.68 24.83
N GLU A 533 -10.74 9.98 25.91
CA GLU A 533 -9.82 10.38 26.98
C GLU A 533 -8.43 10.74 26.42
N GLY A 534 -7.95 11.94 26.77
CA GLY A 534 -6.66 12.48 26.35
C GLY A 534 -6.57 12.92 24.87
N VAL A 535 -7.68 12.87 24.10
CA VAL A 535 -7.69 13.19 22.67
C VAL A 535 -8.84 14.11 22.27
N LEU A 536 -10.06 13.85 22.78
CA LEU A 536 -11.26 14.58 22.41
C LEU A 536 -12.06 14.95 23.66
N GLU A 537 -12.36 16.22 23.81
CA GLU A 537 -13.36 16.71 24.76
C GLU A 537 -14.79 16.41 24.24
N PRO A 538 -15.83 16.50 25.09
CA PRO A 538 -17.20 16.20 24.68
C PRO A 538 -17.69 17.09 23.53
N ILE A 539 -17.88 16.52 22.35
CA ILE A 539 -18.33 17.23 21.14
C ILE A 539 -19.70 16.72 20.72
N SER A 540 -20.57 17.68 20.35
CA SER A 540 -21.91 17.39 19.81
C SER A 540 -22.14 18.13 18.49
N PHE A 541 -22.77 17.44 17.53
CA PHE A 541 -23.17 18.00 16.24
C PHE A 541 -24.22 17.13 15.54
N GLN A 542 -24.87 17.72 14.55
CA GLN A 542 -25.88 17.05 13.74
C GLN A 542 -25.53 17.20 12.25
N VAL A 543 -25.93 16.21 11.44
CA VAL A 543 -25.84 16.24 9.98
C VAL A 543 -27.20 15.93 9.40
N ARG A 544 -27.63 16.72 8.42
CA ARG A 544 -28.94 16.63 7.79
C ARG A 544 -28.86 15.94 6.42
N ALA A 545 -29.98 15.44 5.95
CA ALA A 545 -30.08 14.91 4.60
C ALA A 545 -29.74 16.00 3.57
N GLY A 546 -28.90 15.66 2.58
CA GLY A 546 -28.45 16.61 1.56
C GLY A 546 -27.39 17.62 2.03
N GLU A 547 -27.02 17.63 3.31
CA GLU A 547 -26.02 18.52 3.87
C GLU A 547 -24.60 17.96 3.65
N VAL A 548 -23.67 18.86 3.32
CA VAL A 548 -22.22 18.62 3.42
C VAL A 548 -21.69 19.40 4.60
N LEU A 549 -21.41 18.69 5.71
CA LEU A 549 -20.83 19.27 6.92
C LEU A 549 -19.30 19.15 6.85
N GLY A 550 -18.61 20.29 6.78
CA GLY A 550 -17.17 20.40 6.79
C GLY A 550 -16.58 20.32 8.20
N PHE A 551 -15.40 19.73 8.35
CA PHE A 551 -14.59 19.77 9.57
C PHE A 551 -13.22 20.38 9.27
N SER A 552 -12.90 21.49 9.96
CA SER A 552 -11.65 22.21 9.89
C SER A 552 -10.87 22.11 11.20
N GLY A 553 -9.58 22.43 11.16
CA GLY A 553 -8.67 22.46 12.30
C GLY A 553 -7.24 22.13 11.91
N LEU A 554 -6.27 22.46 12.73
CA LEU A 554 -4.87 22.15 12.49
C LEU A 554 -4.61 20.62 12.61
N ILE A 555 -3.43 20.19 12.14
CA ILE A 555 -3.00 18.79 12.28
C ILE A 555 -2.97 18.43 13.78
N GLY A 556 -3.66 17.33 14.13
CA GLY A 556 -3.81 16.90 15.53
C GLY A 556 -4.97 17.56 16.30
N ALA A 557 -5.82 18.36 15.63
CA ALA A 557 -6.99 18.98 16.27
C ALA A 557 -8.12 18.00 16.63
N GLY A 558 -8.04 16.72 16.25
CA GLY A 558 -9.04 15.70 16.60
C GLY A 558 -10.07 15.39 15.51
N ARG A 559 -9.95 15.95 14.31
CA ARG A 559 -10.91 15.81 13.19
C ARG A 559 -11.13 14.34 12.79
N THR A 560 -10.06 13.65 12.45
CA THR A 560 -10.06 12.22 12.08
C THR A 560 -10.48 11.34 13.25
N GLU A 561 -10.04 11.65 14.46
CA GLU A 561 -10.31 10.88 15.67
C GLU A 561 -11.81 10.82 16.00
N ILE A 562 -12.56 11.92 15.83
CA ILE A 562 -14.02 11.91 15.97
C ILE A 562 -14.66 10.93 15.00
N MET A 563 -14.29 10.98 13.72
CA MET A 563 -14.87 10.12 12.69
C MET A 563 -14.50 8.66 12.91
N ARG A 564 -13.29 8.39 13.37
CA ARG A 564 -12.85 7.04 13.77
C ARG A 564 -13.67 6.49 14.94
N CYS A 565 -14.06 7.32 15.88
CA CYS A 565 -14.97 6.94 16.98
C CYS A 565 -16.37 6.63 16.45
N ILE A 566 -16.95 7.48 15.60
CA ILE A 566 -18.28 7.28 15.00
C ILE A 566 -18.29 6.03 14.09
N PHE A 567 -17.22 5.77 13.38
CA PHE A 567 -17.09 4.59 12.53
C PHE A 567 -16.73 3.31 13.29
N GLY A 568 -16.35 3.42 14.58
CA GLY A 568 -16.02 2.28 15.45
C GLY A 568 -14.61 1.69 15.21
N LEU A 569 -13.70 2.47 14.64
CA LEU A 569 -12.27 2.14 14.56
C LEU A 569 -11.59 2.39 15.90
N ASP A 570 -11.93 3.49 16.55
CA ASP A 570 -11.46 3.87 17.87
C ASP A 570 -12.61 3.80 18.88
N LYS A 571 -12.28 3.45 20.13
CA LYS A 571 -13.28 3.36 21.19
C LYS A 571 -13.55 4.75 21.76
N MET A 572 -14.81 5.19 21.74
CA MET A 572 -15.25 6.38 22.47
C MET A 572 -15.26 6.13 23.98
N THR A 573 -14.93 7.15 24.77
CA THR A 573 -15.01 7.09 26.24
C THR A 573 -16.44 7.39 26.68
N THR A 574 -17.04 8.46 26.18
CA THR A 574 -18.45 8.83 26.44
C THR A 574 -19.12 9.23 25.12
N GLY A 575 -20.42 9.38 25.15
CA GLY A 575 -21.23 9.91 24.05
C GLY A 575 -22.18 8.90 23.42
N GLU A 576 -23.00 9.42 22.54
CA GLU A 576 -24.03 8.68 21.83
C GLU A 576 -24.06 9.06 20.36
N VAL A 577 -24.28 8.08 19.52
CA VAL A 577 -24.49 8.26 18.06
C VAL A 577 -25.92 7.81 17.73
N TRP A 578 -26.67 8.68 17.10
CA TRP A 578 -28.05 8.43 16.67
C TRP A 578 -28.15 8.55 15.17
N LEU A 579 -28.84 7.63 14.52
CA LEU A 579 -29.10 7.65 13.08
C LEU A 579 -30.59 7.56 12.83
N ASN A 580 -31.16 8.55 12.14
CA ASN A 580 -32.60 8.67 11.92
C ASN A 580 -33.42 8.52 13.20
N GLY A 581 -33.00 9.13 14.31
CA GLY A 581 -33.66 9.07 15.61
C GLY A 581 -33.49 7.77 16.37
N GLN A 582 -32.72 6.81 15.86
CA GLN A 582 -32.40 5.55 16.54
C GLN A 582 -30.98 5.57 17.11
N LYS A 583 -30.83 5.26 18.39
CA LYS A 583 -29.52 5.15 19.06
C LYS A 583 -28.76 3.94 18.52
N LEU A 584 -27.54 4.17 18.10
CA LEU A 584 -26.64 3.11 17.62
C LEU A 584 -25.68 2.67 18.72
N THR A 585 -25.37 1.39 18.74
CA THR A 585 -24.31 0.80 19.57
C THR A 585 -23.18 0.37 18.62
N ILE A 586 -22.12 1.17 18.56
CA ILE A 586 -21.00 0.97 17.64
C ILE A 586 -19.77 0.55 18.45
N HIS A 587 -19.30 -0.67 18.24
CA HIS A 587 -18.09 -1.21 18.85
C HIS A 587 -17.00 -1.54 17.83
N LYS A 588 -17.34 -1.61 16.54
CA LYS A 588 -16.45 -1.97 15.43
C LYS A 588 -17.00 -1.44 14.11
N PRO A 589 -16.17 -1.30 13.07
CA PRO A 589 -16.59 -0.77 11.77
C PRO A 589 -17.79 -1.47 11.15
N SER A 590 -17.91 -2.80 11.31
CA SER A 590 -19.06 -3.53 10.77
C SER A 590 -20.40 -3.08 11.36
N ASP A 591 -20.44 -2.54 12.56
CA ASP A 591 -21.66 -2.06 13.21
C ASP A 591 -22.13 -0.75 12.54
N ALA A 592 -21.19 0.18 12.28
CA ALA A 592 -21.42 1.42 11.56
C ALA A 592 -21.83 1.15 10.09
N ILE A 593 -21.10 0.29 9.39
CA ILE A 593 -21.39 -0.08 8.00
C ILE A 593 -22.80 -0.67 7.87
N ASN A 594 -23.19 -1.59 8.76
CA ASN A 594 -24.50 -2.22 8.75
C ASN A 594 -25.63 -1.21 9.07
N ALA A 595 -25.35 -0.18 9.86
CA ALA A 595 -26.29 0.90 10.13
C ALA A 595 -26.43 1.88 8.94
N GLY A 596 -25.48 1.90 8.00
CA GLY A 596 -25.45 2.79 6.85
C GLY A 596 -24.50 3.98 7.01
N ILE A 597 -23.50 3.89 7.90
CA ILE A 597 -22.42 4.87 8.03
C ILE A 597 -21.18 4.28 7.37
N CYS A 598 -20.64 4.96 6.36
CA CYS A 598 -19.44 4.55 5.65
C CYS A 598 -18.37 5.64 5.71
N MET A 599 -17.09 5.26 5.61
CA MET A 599 -15.97 6.17 5.72
C MET A 599 -14.90 5.90 4.68
N VAL A 600 -14.54 6.93 3.91
CA VAL A 600 -13.36 6.98 3.06
C VAL A 600 -12.22 7.56 3.89
N SER A 601 -11.20 6.77 4.19
CA SER A 601 -10.09 7.18 5.05
C SER A 601 -9.01 7.95 4.31
N GLU A 602 -8.24 8.75 5.05
CA GLU A 602 -7.12 9.56 4.56
C GLU A 602 -6.03 8.69 3.90
N ASP A 603 -5.54 7.65 4.61
CA ASP A 603 -4.54 6.73 4.06
C ASP A 603 -5.20 5.60 3.26
N ARG A 604 -5.46 5.90 1.99
CA ARG A 604 -6.05 4.97 1.03
C ARG A 604 -5.31 3.65 0.94
N ARG A 605 -3.96 3.68 0.84
CA ARG A 605 -3.15 2.47 0.62
C ARG A 605 -3.16 1.56 1.84
N ARG A 606 -3.15 2.14 3.02
CA ARG A 606 -3.08 1.40 4.27
C ARG A 606 -4.45 0.91 4.75
N GLU A 607 -5.50 1.73 4.58
CA GLU A 607 -6.79 1.52 5.23
C GLU A 607 -7.94 1.17 4.28
N SER A 608 -7.82 1.49 2.98
CA SER A 608 -8.97 1.40 2.07
C SER A 608 -8.86 0.38 0.96
N ILE A 609 -7.66 0.09 0.42
CA ILE A 609 -7.51 -0.77 -0.75
C ILE A 609 -6.85 -2.12 -0.44
N PHE A 610 -7.15 -3.09 -1.31
CA PHE A 610 -6.49 -4.39 -1.39
C PHE A 610 -5.71 -4.46 -2.71
N PRO A 611 -4.42 -4.05 -2.73
CA PRO A 611 -3.67 -3.84 -3.97
C PRO A 611 -3.54 -5.09 -4.84
N MET A 612 -3.48 -6.27 -4.22
CA MET A 612 -3.32 -7.56 -4.91
C MET A 612 -4.64 -8.12 -5.45
N MET A 613 -5.77 -7.56 -5.03
CA MET A 613 -7.11 -7.97 -5.47
C MET A 613 -7.56 -7.13 -6.68
N SER A 614 -8.49 -7.69 -7.46
CA SER A 614 -9.06 -7.00 -8.63
C SER A 614 -9.93 -5.80 -8.25
N VAL A 615 -10.23 -4.94 -9.20
CA VAL A 615 -11.19 -3.81 -9.05
C VAL A 615 -12.54 -4.34 -8.55
N LYS A 616 -13.06 -5.39 -9.19
CA LYS A 616 -14.32 -6.03 -8.81
C LYS A 616 -14.33 -6.51 -7.36
N GLU A 617 -13.29 -7.24 -6.97
CA GLU A 617 -13.17 -7.75 -5.61
C GLU A 617 -13.07 -6.63 -4.57
N ASN A 618 -12.32 -5.56 -4.86
CA ASN A 618 -12.24 -4.39 -3.98
C ASN A 618 -13.62 -3.74 -3.75
N ILE A 619 -14.42 -3.57 -4.79
CA ILE A 619 -15.76 -2.98 -4.69
C ILE A 619 -16.70 -3.90 -3.90
N ALA A 620 -16.65 -5.21 -4.13
CA ALA A 620 -17.56 -6.17 -3.53
C ALA A 620 -17.28 -6.49 -2.05
N ILE A 621 -16.08 -6.26 -1.54
CA ILE A 621 -15.65 -6.68 -0.18
C ILE A 621 -16.64 -6.32 0.94
N PRO A 622 -17.11 -5.09 1.12
CA PRO A 622 -18.03 -4.76 2.20
C PRO A 622 -19.42 -5.40 2.03
N SER A 623 -19.84 -5.59 0.79
CA SER A 623 -21.18 -6.10 0.42
C SER A 623 -21.22 -7.63 0.21
N LEU A 624 -20.13 -8.36 0.47
CA LEU A 624 -20.06 -9.81 0.27
C LEU A 624 -21.18 -10.58 0.95
N SER A 625 -21.63 -10.14 2.13
CA SER A 625 -22.73 -10.79 2.86
C SER A 625 -24.07 -10.60 2.16
N ARG A 626 -24.27 -9.47 1.45
CA ARG A 626 -25.50 -9.18 0.69
C ARG A 626 -25.52 -9.94 -0.64
N MET A 627 -24.33 -10.06 -1.28
CA MET A 627 -24.13 -10.72 -2.58
C MET A 627 -23.77 -12.21 -2.41
N SER A 628 -24.49 -12.91 -1.54
CA SER A 628 -24.19 -14.33 -1.27
C SER A 628 -25.43 -15.13 -0.87
N HIS A 629 -25.47 -16.36 -1.35
CA HIS A 629 -26.50 -17.35 -0.99
C HIS A 629 -25.83 -18.56 -0.31
N PHE A 630 -26.29 -18.93 0.89
CA PHE A 630 -25.72 -20.04 1.68
C PHE A 630 -24.19 -19.96 1.86
N GLY A 631 -23.65 -18.72 2.02
CA GLY A 631 -22.21 -18.52 2.20
C GLY A 631 -21.37 -18.64 0.91
N MET A 632 -22.01 -18.87 -0.23
CA MET A 632 -21.37 -18.88 -1.55
C MET A 632 -21.59 -17.53 -2.22
N GLN A 633 -20.53 -16.96 -2.80
CA GLN A 633 -20.58 -15.68 -3.49
C GLN A 633 -21.34 -15.79 -4.82
N ASP A 634 -22.22 -14.85 -5.09
CA ASP A 634 -22.78 -14.64 -6.42
C ASP A 634 -21.84 -13.75 -7.24
N PHE A 635 -21.07 -14.38 -8.13
CA PHE A 635 -20.09 -13.67 -8.96
C PHE A 635 -20.73 -12.74 -9.99
N LYS A 636 -21.92 -13.10 -10.49
CA LYS A 636 -22.63 -12.26 -11.47
C LYS A 636 -23.15 -10.99 -10.82
N GLU A 637 -23.73 -11.09 -9.63
CA GLU A 637 -24.21 -9.95 -8.86
C GLU A 637 -23.04 -9.02 -8.50
N ALA A 638 -21.92 -9.58 -8.03
CA ALA A 638 -20.71 -8.81 -7.71
C ALA A 638 -20.13 -8.11 -8.95
N GLU A 639 -20.12 -8.77 -10.11
CA GLU A 639 -19.66 -8.20 -11.37
C GLU A 639 -20.58 -7.08 -11.86
N THR A 640 -21.90 -7.29 -11.82
CA THR A 640 -22.91 -6.30 -12.21
C THR A 640 -22.83 -5.06 -11.31
N CYS A 641 -22.70 -5.25 -9.99
CA CYS A 641 -22.53 -4.16 -9.04
C CYS A 641 -21.23 -3.38 -9.29
N ALA A 642 -20.11 -4.08 -9.49
CA ALA A 642 -18.84 -3.44 -9.77
C ALA A 642 -18.87 -2.63 -11.08
N GLN A 643 -19.44 -3.20 -12.15
CA GLN A 643 -19.57 -2.51 -13.43
C GLN A 643 -20.40 -1.25 -13.29
N LYS A 644 -21.57 -1.31 -12.60
CA LYS A 644 -22.42 -0.14 -12.33
C LYS A 644 -21.64 1.04 -11.75
N TYR A 645 -20.82 0.79 -10.73
CA TYR A 645 -20.08 1.87 -10.06
C TYR A 645 -18.80 2.29 -10.81
N VAL A 646 -18.17 1.37 -11.55
CA VAL A 646 -17.06 1.69 -12.45
C VAL A 646 -17.52 2.67 -13.53
N ASP A 647 -18.70 2.43 -14.11
CA ASP A 647 -19.29 3.30 -15.16
C ASP A 647 -19.76 4.62 -14.54
N ALA A 648 -20.49 4.58 -13.42
CA ALA A 648 -21.01 5.78 -12.74
C ALA A 648 -19.92 6.75 -12.30
N LEU A 649 -18.77 6.23 -11.86
CA LEU A 649 -17.63 7.03 -11.42
C LEU A 649 -16.58 7.23 -12.51
N SER A 650 -16.81 6.74 -13.71
CA SER A 650 -15.88 6.82 -14.84
C SER A 650 -14.46 6.34 -14.43
N VAL A 651 -14.37 5.16 -13.81
CA VAL A 651 -13.09 4.57 -13.41
C VAL A 651 -12.34 4.08 -14.64
N LYS A 652 -11.16 4.63 -14.90
CA LYS A 652 -10.31 4.21 -16.02
C LYS A 652 -9.57 2.93 -15.65
N THR A 653 -10.11 1.79 -16.07
CA THR A 653 -9.52 0.45 -15.90
C THR A 653 -9.65 -0.36 -17.20
N PRO A 654 -8.62 -1.18 -17.57
CA PRO A 654 -8.70 -2.07 -18.74
C PRO A 654 -9.76 -3.16 -18.59
N SER A 655 -10.01 -3.63 -17.36
CA SER A 655 -11.01 -4.65 -17.04
C SER A 655 -11.32 -4.64 -15.54
N LEU A 656 -12.43 -5.27 -15.15
CA LEU A 656 -12.78 -5.47 -13.73
C LEU A 656 -11.83 -6.43 -13.00
N GLU A 657 -11.11 -7.28 -13.73
CA GLU A 657 -10.12 -8.23 -13.19
C GLU A 657 -8.74 -7.59 -13.00
N GLN A 658 -8.54 -6.33 -13.44
CA GLN A 658 -7.29 -5.61 -13.22
C GLN A 658 -7.01 -5.45 -11.72
N GLN A 659 -5.79 -5.77 -11.29
CA GLN A 659 -5.36 -5.53 -9.91
C GLN A 659 -5.39 -4.04 -9.59
N LEU A 660 -5.99 -3.69 -8.46
CA LEU A 660 -6.17 -2.29 -8.06
C LEU A 660 -4.85 -1.55 -7.84
N GLY A 661 -3.83 -2.25 -7.35
CA GLY A 661 -2.49 -1.66 -7.15
C GLY A 661 -1.85 -1.08 -8.41
N ASN A 662 -2.27 -1.52 -9.60
CA ASN A 662 -1.73 -1.08 -10.89
C ASN A 662 -2.44 0.16 -11.46
N LEU A 663 -3.54 0.63 -10.85
CA LEU A 663 -4.25 1.83 -11.30
C LEU A 663 -3.60 3.10 -10.74
N SER A 664 -3.85 4.23 -11.43
CA SER A 664 -3.44 5.56 -10.95
C SER A 664 -4.13 5.92 -9.63
N GLY A 665 -3.55 6.86 -8.86
CA GLY A 665 -4.09 7.31 -7.58
C GLY A 665 -5.54 7.76 -7.64
N GLY A 666 -5.91 8.58 -8.63
CA GLY A 666 -7.29 9.03 -8.82
C GLY A 666 -8.27 7.89 -9.10
N ASN A 667 -7.88 6.89 -9.92
CA ASN A 667 -8.73 5.72 -10.17
C ASN A 667 -8.84 4.80 -8.95
N GLN A 668 -7.77 4.65 -8.15
CA GLN A 668 -7.85 3.96 -6.86
C GLN A 668 -8.84 4.65 -5.91
N GLN A 669 -8.85 5.99 -5.85
CA GLN A 669 -9.79 6.77 -5.04
C GLN A 669 -11.24 6.55 -5.48
N LYS A 670 -11.49 6.56 -6.80
CA LYS A 670 -12.81 6.26 -7.35
C LYS A 670 -13.29 4.85 -7.01
N VAL A 671 -12.39 3.86 -7.01
CA VAL A 671 -12.72 2.49 -6.56
C VAL A 671 -12.99 2.41 -5.06
N CYS A 672 -12.23 3.17 -4.21
CA CYS A 672 -12.54 3.28 -2.79
C CYS A 672 -13.95 3.83 -2.55
N LEU A 673 -14.35 4.81 -3.34
CA LEU A 673 -15.68 5.39 -3.27
C LEU A 673 -16.75 4.44 -3.78
N ALA A 674 -16.51 3.77 -4.93
CA ALA A 674 -17.40 2.73 -5.47
C ALA A 674 -17.69 1.64 -4.44
N LYS A 675 -16.68 1.22 -3.69
CA LYS A 675 -16.77 0.25 -2.60
C LYS A 675 -17.81 0.66 -1.54
N TRP A 676 -17.82 1.92 -1.14
CA TRP A 676 -18.74 2.41 -0.12
C TRP A 676 -20.13 2.73 -0.67
N LEU A 677 -20.21 3.26 -1.90
CA LEU A 677 -21.50 3.48 -2.57
C LEU A 677 -22.24 2.16 -2.84
N ALA A 678 -21.54 1.05 -3.04
CA ALA A 678 -22.13 -0.27 -3.15
C ALA A 678 -22.84 -0.75 -1.87
N MET A 679 -22.59 -0.09 -0.72
CA MET A 679 -23.28 -0.35 0.55
C MET A 679 -24.58 0.45 0.72
N ASP A 680 -24.88 1.38 -0.19
CA ASP A 680 -26.02 2.30 -0.11
C ASP A 680 -26.05 3.07 1.24
N PRO A 681 -25.00 3.89 1.51
CA PRO A 681 -24.86 4.57 2.79
C PRO A 681 -25.88 5.69 2.97
N LYS A 682 -26.33 5.90 4.20
CA LYS A 682 -27.12 7.07 4.62
C LYS A 682 -26.22 8.25 4.98
N VAL A 683 -25.06 7.94 5.56
CA VAL A 683 -24.01 8.89 5.93
C VAL A 683 -22.70 8.46 5.30
N LEU A 684 -22.04 9.36 4.58
CA LEU A 684 -20.73 9.11 3.99
C LEU A 684 -19.72 10.13 4.53
N ILE A 685 -18.70 9.61 5.20
CA ILE A 685 -17.59 10.39 5.76
C ILE A 685 -16.43 10.36 4.77
N PHE A 686 -15.96 11.54 4.39
CA PHE A 686 -14.76 11.74 3.57
C PHE A 686 -13.66 12.34 4.45
N ASP A 687 -12.60 11.59 4.68
CA ASP A 687 -11.43 12.07 5.39
C ASP A 687 -10.32 12.36 4.38
N GLU A 688 -10.03 13.66 4.16
CA GLU A 688 -9.08 14.19 3.18
C GLU A 688 -9.27 13.58 1.76
N PRO A 689 -10.48 13.67 1.16
CA PRO A 689 -10.81 12.93 -0.06
C PRO A 689 -9.95 13.31 -1.27
N THR A 690 -9.36 14.49 -1.26
CA THR A 690 -8.60 15.07 -2.37
C THR A 690 -7.11 15.11 -2.13
N ARG A 691 -6.65 14.55 -1.00
CA ARG A 691 -5.22 14.52 -0.67
C ARG A 691 -4.44 13.63 -1.63
N GLY A 692 -3.38 14.20 -2.24
CA GLY A 692 -2.49 13.47 -3.14
C GLY A 692 -3.14 13.08 -4.48
N ILE A 693 -4.18 13.80 -4.90
CA ILE A 693 -4.76 13.72 -6.24
C ILE A 693 -4.59 15.06 -6.98
N ASP A 694 -4.66 15.01 -8.30
CA ASP A 694 -4.52 16.20 -9.16
C ASP A 694 -5.76 17.10 -9.14
N VAL A 695 -5.60 18.31 -9.65
CA VAL A 695 -6.68 19.33 -9.66
C VAL A 695 -7.90 18.87 -10.46
N GLY A 696 -7.68 18.14 -11.57
CA GLY A 696 -8.78 17.58 -12.37
C GLY A 696 -9.56 16.53 -11.62
N ALA A 697 -8.86 15.60 -10.96
CA ALA A 697 -9.48 14.58 -10.12
C ALA A 697 -10.17 15.19 -8.87
N LYS A 698 -9.62 16.28 -8.28
CA LYS A 698 -10.31 17.04 -7.22
C LYS A 698 -11.68 17.55 -7.69
N ALA A 699 -11.73 18.20 -8.85
CA ALA A 699 -12.98 18.71 -9.40
C ALA A 699 -14.01 17.58 -9.66
N GLU A 700 -13.57 16.41 -10.11
CA GLU A 700 -14.45 15.24 -10.28
C GLU A 700 -15.03 14.74 -8.95
N ILE A 701 -14.19 14.68 -7.89
CA ILE A 701 -14.63 14.28 -6.54
C ILE A 701 -15.63 15.29 -5.98
N HIS A 702 -15.40 16.60 -6.14
CA HIS A 702 -16.36 17.64 -5.69
C HIS A 702 -17.71 17.55 -6.40
N LYS A 703 -17.72 17.37 -7.73
CA LYS A 703 -18.96 17.15 -8.48
C LYS A 703 -19.71 15.91 -8.02
N LEU A 704 -18.97 14.88 -7.63
CA LEU A 704 -19.55 13.66 -7.10
C LEU A 704 -20.15 13.90 -5.70
N ILE A 705 -19.45 14.57 -4.79
CA ILE A 705 -19.96 14.95 -3.46
C ILE A 705 -21.25 15.77 -3.62
N GLU A 706 -21.27 16.75 -4.52
CA GLU A 706 -22.45 17.54 -4.86
C GLU A 706 -23.63 16.66 -5.36
N SER A 707 -23.34 15.74 -6.28
CA SER A 707 -24.34 14.82 -6.82
C SER A 707 -24.94 13.91 -5.73
N LEU A 708 -24.12 13.42 -4.80
CA LEU A 708 -24.56 12.58 -3.69
C LEU A 708 -25.41 13.39 -2.69
N ALA A 709 -25.01 14.62 -2.37
CA ALA A 709 -25.78 15.53 -1.53
C ALA A 709 -27.16 15.83 -2.15
N LYS A 710 -27.22 16.12 -3.46
CA LYS A 710 -28.49 16.31 -4.19
C LYS A 710 -29.41 15.09 -4.17
N GLN A 711 -28.86 13.89 -4.00
CA GLN A 711 -29.63 12.65 -3.80
C GLN A 711 -30.13 12.47 -2.36
N GLY A 712 -29.89 13.44 -1.47
CA GLY A 712 -30.33 13.42 -0.07
C GLY A 712 -29.36 12.71 0.88
N MET A 713 -28.15 12.36 0.44
CA MET A 713 -27.14 11.73 1.31
C MET A 713 -26.57 12.76 2.29
N ALA A 714 -26.45 12.39 3.58
CA ALA A 714 -25.75 13.20 4.58
C ALA A 714 -24.24 12.98 4.43
N ILE A 715 -23.48 14.05 4.26
CA ILE A 715 -22.04 13.98 3.97
C ILE A 715 -21.25 14.72 5.05
N ILE A 716 -20.21 14.10 5.55
CA ILE A 716 -19.19 14.73 6.39
C ILE A 716 -17.90 14.80 5.57
N MET A 717 -17.29 15.98 5.50
CA MET A 717 -16.05 16.20 4.77
C MET A 717 -14.99 16.81 5.68
N ILE A 718 -13.89 16.12 5.86
CA ILE A 718 -12.69 16.64 6.53
C ILE A 718 -11.72 17.08 5.44
N SER A 719 -11.22 18.31 5.53
CA SER A 719 -10.14 18.78 4.67
C SER A 719 -9.21 19.72 5.43
N SER A 720 -7.93 19.66 5.12
CA SER A 720 -6.90 20.61 5.56
C SER A 720 -6.85 21.85 4.66
N GLU A 721 -7.49 21.82 3.49
CA GLU A 721 -7.54 22.93 2.55
C GLU A 721 -8.79 23.78 2.80
N LEU A 722 -8.62 24.96 3.42
CA LEU A 722 -9.76 25.87 3.73
C LEU A 722 -10.57 26.29 2.49
N PRO A 723 -9.96 26.60 1.33
CA PRO A 723 -10.73 26.90 0.12
C PRO A 723 -11.63 25.75 -0.30
N GLU A 724 -11.18 24.51 -0.11
CA GLU A 724 -11.98 23.32 -0.41
C GLU A 724 -13.21 23.22 0.50
N LEU A 725 -13.03 23.42 1.80
CA LEU A 725 -14.13 23.41 2.76
C LEU A 725 -15.15 24.52 2.47
N LEU A 726 -14.69 25.74 2.22
CA LEU A 726 -15.57 26.87 1.89
C LEU A 726 -16.33 26.66 0.57
N GLY A 727 -15.68 26.01 -0.41
CA GLY A 727 -16.32 25.76 -1.71
C GLY A 727 -17.26 24.55 -1.75
N ALA A 728 -17.07 23.57 -0.85
CA ALA A 728 -17.80 22.30 -0.91
C ALA A 728 -18.80 22.09 0.24
N SER A 729 -18.69 22.81 1.35
CA SER A 729 -19.53 22.59 2.55
C SER A 729 -20.69 23.58 2.64
N ASP A 730 -21.78 23.17 3.30
CA ASP A 730 -22.88 24.06 3.69
C ASP A 730 -22.63 24.70 5.04
N ARG A 731 -21.96 23.98 5.92
CA ARG A 731 -21.61 24.38 7.28
C ARG A 731 -20.25 23.76 7.65
N VAL A 732 -19.44 24.49 8.43
CA VAL A 732 -18.11 24.05 8.86
C VAL A 732 -18.02 24.08 10.38
N ILE A 733 -17.59 22.97 10.96
CA ILE A 733 -17.20 22.88 12.37
C ILE A 733 -15.68 22.99 12.44
N VAL A 734 -15.19 23.83 13.36
CA VAL A 734 -13.76 24.03 13.57
C VAL A 734 -13.36 23.42 14.89
N LEU A 735 -12.24 22.70 14.88
CA LEU A 735 -11.65 22.03 16.03
C LEU A 735 -10.27 22.61 16.36
N TYR A 736 -9.98 22.71 17.64
CA TYR A 736 -8.67 23.04 18.19
C TYR A 736 -8.40 22.16 19.42
N GLU A 737 -7.29 21.44 19.43
CA GLU A 737 -6.84 20.56 20.54
C GLU A 737 -7.96 19.67 21.13
N GLY A 738 -8.73 19.02 20.25
CA GLY A 738 -9.81 18.11 20.64
C GLY A 738 -11.10 18.80 21.08
N MET A 739 -11.21 20.12 20.98
CA MET A 739 -12.40 20.91 21.35
C MET A 739 -13.04 21.52 20.10
N LYS A 740 -14.37 21.67 20.11
CA LYS A 740 -15.11 22.44 19.12
C LYS A 740 -15.02 23.92 19.45
N THR A 741 -14.33 24.71 18.62
CA THR A 741 -14.14 26.16 18.80
C THR A 741 -15.12 27.02 18.01
N GLY A 742 -15.73 26.47 16.95
CA GLY A 742 -16.72 27.20 16.17
C GLY A 742 -17.58 26.31 15.31
N GLU A 743 -18.72 26.85 14.88
CA GLU A 743 -19.62 26.27 13.89
C GLU A 743 -20.17 27.39 13.02
N TYR A 744 -19.88 27.34 11.73
CA TYR A 744 -20.13 28.40 10.77
C TYR A 744 -20.98 27.91 9.62
N VAL A 745 -22.06 28.63 9.30
CA VAL A 745 -22.80 28.42 8.04
C VAL A 745 -22.01 29.10 6.93
N VAL A 746 -21.66 28.38 5.89
CA VAL A 746 -20.83 28.92 4.80
C VAL A 746 -21.61 29.90 3.95
N ASP A 747 -21.25 31.18 4.09
CA ASP A 747 -21.73 32.32 3.32
C ASP A 747 -20.56 33.30 3.03
N ASP A 748 -20.85 34.43 2.41
CA ASP A 748 -19.81 35.41 2.03
C ASP A 748 -19.08 36.04 3.24
N SER A 749 -19.59 35.90 4.45
CA SER A 749 -18.98 36.43 5.69
C SER A 749 -17.91 35.49 6.27
N VAL A 750 -17.95 34.18 5.92
CA VAL A 750 -17.04 33.17 6.45
C VAL A 750 -15.81 33.06 5.53
N THR A 751 -14.74 33.72 5.94
CA THR A 751 -13.46 33.72 5.20
C THR A 751 -12.48 32.67 5.74
N GLN A 752 -11.38 32.47 5.02
CA GLN A 752 -10.30 31.58 5.48
C GLN A 752 -9.68 32.05 6.79
N GLU A 753 -9.56 33.38 6.97
CA GLU A 753 -9.02 34.00 8.19
C GLU A 753 -9.88 33.70 9.41
N VAL A 754 -11.23 33.73 9.26
CA VAL A 754 -12.17 33.41 10.35
C VAL A 754 -12.02 31.95 10.78
N LEU A 755 -11.95 31.03 9.80
CA LEU A 755 -11.77 29.60 10.10
C LEU A 755 -10.38 29.34 10.72
N MET A 756 -9.33 30.02 10.25
CA MET A 756 -7.97 29.86 10.76
C MET A 756 -7.86 30.42 12.20
N ALA A 757 -8.44 31.58 12.49
CA ALA A 757 -8.47 32.13 13.83
C ALA A 757 -9.14 31.16 14.82
N SER A 758 -10.28 30.60 14.45
CA SER A 758 -10.98 29.60 15.25
C SER A 758 -10.15 28.29 15.40
N ALA A 759 -9.46 27.86 14.34
CA ALA A 759 -8.59 26.67 14.33
C ALA A 759 -7.30 26.87 15.18
N SER A 760 -6.95 28.11 15.49
CA SER A 760 -5.80 28.48 16.35
C SER A 760 -6.22 28.75 17.80
N GLY A 761 -7.49 28.50 18.16
CA GLY A 761 -8.01 28.76 19.50
C GLY A 761 -8.21 30.24 19.81
N LEU A 762 -8.10 31.13 18.82
CA LEU A 762 -8.42 32.54 18.92
C LEU A 762 -9.91 32.74 18.66
N THR A 763 -10.60 33.42 19.59
CA THR A 763 -11.98 33.86 19.30
C THR A 763 -11.89 34.87 18.16
N PRO A 764 -12.69 34.73 17.06
CA PRO A 764 -12.75 35.78 16.04
C PRO A 764 -13.11 37.09 16.71
N ALA A 765 -12.36 38.15 16.45
CA ALA A 765 -12.78 39.48 16.86
C ALA A 765 -14.15 39.77 16.22
N GLU A 766 -15.16 40.14 17.04
CA GLU A 766 -16.49 40.58 16.64
C GLU A 766 -16.42 41.72 15.61
#